data_30bedc373fc431280352782848015af9
#
_entry.id   30bedc373fc431280352782848015af9
#
_cell.length_a   1.000
_cell.length_b   1.000
_cell.length_c   1.000
_cell.angle_alpha   90.00
_cell.angle_beta   90.00
_cell.angle_gamma   90.00
#
_symmetry.space_group_name_H-M   'P 1'
#
loop_
_entity.id
_entity.type
_entity.pdbx_description
1 polymer ?
#
loop_
_entity_poly.entity_id
_entity_poly.type
_entity_poly.pdbx_seq_one_letter_code
_entity_poly.pdbx_strand_id
1 'polypeptide(L)'
;MALAHQVRSLATTRFPARLLHGWHHPVMGQFMIRDREAFGRISAMMYGINTLGAALGAALAGFYLPLWLGFNATCVLAIVLSLAVALAAFKLSLRPLPKTIQSNASPEPKTEIAEAPPLPTTRQERRAQERLEKSRQEKRPQNEPSSITSDSPPTAGRKAIMALCFLSGFGVLALEVLWTRMFSQVLENSVYTFATILVIVLVCLALGALVSSGLARLKASPLVVLTLLVLAGAGALIATPHVFMYLTDEMQIVTSTGSWSSYILLIFRTAALTIAPSALILGTIFPYLMKTEEAHMKSPGQSLGRLATINTIGAILGALLCGFLLLDGLGIWRSMQIITLLYLVAALCLPLGWNLRSLVTKAVCLVVLLVNMFALDPASLPIISTDPLAREEKVIEIWEASDCTVAVTESQVGTSIKINSHYSLGSTGAYMQEKLQADLPLMIYPETESLFFLGVGTGISAGGALDPSHKNVKKVVACELVPEVITASKKYMTDFHGFDCTGGLFNDPRATVLVEDGRHYLMATNEKFDIVNADLFVPFRSGAGSLYTKEHFESSKKRLTPDGVFVQWLPLYQLTENEFSIIARTMIEVFDQVSMWRHNFQPGDEIVALIGHQKGQTLPASDIDSWADKLYAISGKDPSDLMRLNLPLDPQTILFFYGGNLTAARELFEDYPLNTDDRPVIEYQAPRSYRKGSSDQPPWLVGAPFANLVDKIQTICPPSDDPLLVNRSTDNRRMPLAGSAFHRARIESLKENTEATQKAWTEFVKEWTATD
;
A
#
# COMPACT_ATOMS: atom_id res chain seq x y z
N MET A 1 -12.30 15.66 4.15
CA MET A 1 -12.43 15.49 5.61
C MET A 1 -11.68 14.26 6.14
N ALA A 2 -11.68 13.13 5.45
CA ALA A 2 -10.95 11.91 5.86
C ALA A 2 -9.44 12.12 6.01
N LEU A 3 -8.80 12.80 5.06
CA LEU A 3 -7.38 13.15 5.13
C LEU A 3 -7.05 14.01 6.36
N ALA A 4 -7.93 14.96 6.71
CA ALA A 4 -7.76 15.79 7.90
C ALA A 4 -7.92 14.99 9.21
N HIS A 5 -8.75 13.94 9.20
CA HIS A 5 -8.92 13.05 10.35
C HIS A 5 -7.75 12.07 10.50
N GLN A 6 -7.23 11.52 9.40
CA GLN A 6 -6.02 10.70 9.39
C GLN A 6 -4.79 11.51 9.81
N VAL A 7 -4.63 12.73 9.29
CA VAL A 7 -3.56 13.65 9.69
C VAL A 7 -3.68 14.04 11.17
N ARG A 8 -4.90 14.28 11.69
CA ARG A 8 -5.13 14.51 13.13
C ARG A 8 -4.79 13.29 13.97
N SER A 9 -5.23 12.09 13.58
CA SER A 9 -4.94 10.84 14.30
C SER A 9 -3.44 10.55 14.29
N LEU A 10 -2.75 10.72 13.16
CA LEU A 10 -1.30 10.58 13.04
C LEU A 10 -0.54 11.65 13.85
N ALA A 11 -1.03 12.90 13.87
CA ALA A 11 -0.40 13.99 14.61
C ALA A 11 -0.55 13.83 16.12
N THR A 12 -1.69 13.37 16.62
CA THR A 12 -1.95 13.28 18.07
C THR A 12 -1.31 12.07 18.73
N THR A 13 -1.21 10.92 18.03
CA THR A 13 -0.71 9.68 18.63
C THR A 13 0.75 9.38 18.33
N ARG A 14 1.28 9.80 17.14
CA ARG A 14 2.64 9.45 16.70
C ARG A 14 3.64 10.60 16.78
N PHE A 15 3.19 11.85 16.80
CA PHE A 15 4.06 13.04 16.81
C PHE A 15 4.94 13.15 18.06
N PRO A 16 4.43 12.93 19.29
CA PRO A 16 5.27 12.99 20.51
C PRO A 16 6.36 11.91 20.56
N ALA A 17 6.03 10.69 20.13
CA ALA A 17 7.00 9.58 20.12
C ALA A 17 8.15 9.80 19.11
N ARG A 18 7.86 10.37 17.95
CA ARG A 18 8.88 10.70 16.93
C ARG A 18 9.78 11.87 17.34
N LEU A 19 9.26 12.86 18.06
CA LEU A 19 10.08 13.94 18.62
C LEU A 19 11.09 13.40 19.63
N LEU A 20 10.68 12.51 20.53
CA LEU A 20 11.57 11.86 21.51
C LEU A 20 12.61 10.97 20.81
N HIS A 21 12.27 10.30 19.72
CA HIS A 21 13.21 9.51 18.93
C HIS A 21 14.27 10.36 18.22
N GLY A 22 13.91 11.56 17.74
CA GLY A 22 14.85 12.49 17.10
C GLY A 22 15.99 12.97 18.02
N TRP A 23 15.79 12.97 19.34
CA TRP A 23 16.80 13.39 20.32
C TRP A 23 17.79 12.28 20.69
N HIS A 24 17.46 11.04 20.42
CA HIS A 24 18.25 9.88 20.82
C HIS A 24 19.65 9.88 20.21
N HIS A 25 19.76 10.10 18.90
CA HIS A 25 21.05 10.15 18.20
C HIS A 25 22.00 11.27 18.66
N PRO A 26 21.54 12.53 18.79
CA PRO A 26 22.40 13.62 19.30
C PRO A 26 22.92 13.37 20.72
N VAL A 27 22.08 12.86 21.61
CA VAL A 27 22.46 12.57 23.01
C VAL A 27 23.47 11.42 23.06
N MET A 28 23.23 10.32 22.34
CA MET A 28 24.19 9.22 22.26
C MET A 28 25.49 9.65 21.60
N GLY A 29 25.44 10.46 20.54
CA GLY A 29 26.61 11.00 19.87
C GLY A 29 27.45 11.86 20.80
N GLN A 30 26.84 12.71 21.61
CA GLN A 30 27.53 13.51 22.62
C GLN A 30 28.25 12.65 23.67
N PHE A 31 27.71 11.49 24.01
CA PHE A 31 28.30 10.60 25.02
C PHE A 31 29.38 9.69 24.44
N MET A 32 29.18 9.15 23.24
CA MET A 32 30.06 8.13 22.64
C MET A 32 31.25 8.72 21.88
N ILE A 33 31.12 9.94 21.33
CA ILE A 33 32.13 10.53 20.47
C ILE A 33 33.04 11.43 21.29
N ARG A 34 34.27 10.97 21.56
CA ARG A 34 35.27 11.69 22.35
C ARG A 34 36.29 12.42 21.49
N ASP A 35 36.65 11.84 20.35
CA ASP A 35 37.65 12.36 19.43
C ASP A 35 37.00 12.94 18.18
N ARG A 36 37.46 14.11 17.72
CA ARG A 36 36.94 14.73 16.51
C ARG A 36 37.12 13.86 15.27
N GLU A 37 38.28 13.23 15.15
CA GLU A 37 38.61 12.35 14.02
C GLU A 37 37.74 11.07 13.94
N ALA A 38 37.13 10.67 15.06
CA ALA A 38 36.24 9.53 15.13
C ALA A 38 34.76 9.88 14.86
N PHE A 39 34.42 11.18 14.75
CA PHE A 39 33.04 11.65 14.64
C PHE A 39 32.29 11.01 13.48
N GLY A 40 32.81 11.13 12.25
CA GLY A 40 32.16 10.58 11.06
C GLY A 40 31.95 9.08 11.15
N ARG A 41 32.99 8.34 11.62
CA ARG A 41 32.96 6.87 11.73
C ARG A 41 31.95 6.40 12.78
N ILE A 42 31.98 6.93 13.99
CA ILE A 42 31.11 6.48 15.08
C ILE A 42 29.65 6.86 14.79
N SER A 43 29.41 8.07 14.28
CA SER A 43 28.07 8.53 13.89
C SER A 43 27.46 7.66 12.78
N ALA A 44 28.25 7.29 11.76
CA ALA A 44 27.81 6.41 10.70
C ALA A 44 27.47 5.00 11.23
N MET A 45 28.31 4.45 12.14
CA MET A 45 28.03 3.14 12.74
C MET A 45 26.76 3.16 13.62
N MET A 46 26.57 4.21 14.42
CA MET A 46 25.34 4.38 15.22
C MET A 46 24.11 4.45 14.35
N TYR A 47 24.16 5.22 13.27
CA TYR A 47 23.07 5.32 12.29
C TYR A 47 22.77 3.97 11.65
N GLY A 48 23.80 3.22 11.22
CA GLY A 48 23.65 1.90 10.62
C GLY A 48 22.99 0.88 11.56
N ILE A 49 23.43 0.80 12.82
CA ILE A 49 22.84 -0.12 13.83
C ILE A 49 21.36 0.23 14.09
N ASN A 50 21.04 1.52 14.23
CA ASN A 50 19.67 1.95 14.44
C ASN A 50 18.78 1.60 13.24
N THR A 51 19.27 1.83 12.02
CA THR A 51 18.53 1.52 10.78
C THR A 51 18.37 0.02 10.59
N LEU A 52 19.36 -0.79 10.97
CA LEU A 52 19.23 -2.26 10.97
C LEU A 52 18.15 -2.74 11.94
N GLY A 53 18.07 -2.12 13.13
CA GLY A 53 16.96 -2.37 14.07
C GLY A 53 15.59 -2.01 13.49
N ALA A 54 15.50 -0.90 12.74
CA ALA A 54 14.29 -0.52 12.02
C ALA A 54 13.92 -1.54 10.92
N ALA A 55 14.91 -2.06 10.16
CA ALA A 55 14.69 -3.11 9.16
C ALA A 55 14.14 -4.39 9.79
N LEU A 56 14.70 -4.82 10.93
CA LEU A 56 14.21 -5.99 11.66
C LEU A 56 12.78 -5.76 12.18
N GLY A 57 12.50 -4.57 12.73
CA GLY A 57 11.15 -4.19 13.19
C GLY A 57 10.14 -4.19 12.04
N ALA A 58 10.49 -3.66 10.87
CA ALA A 58 9.66 -3.66 9.67
C ALA A 58 9.39 -5.09 9.17
N ALA A 59 10.42 -5.96 9.17
CA ALA A 59 10.26 -7.38 8.78
C ALA A 59 9.30 -8.12 9.73
N LEU A 60 9.49 -7.97 11.04
CA LEU A 60 8.62 -8.62 12.03
C LEU A 60 7.19 -8.08 11.97
N ALA A 61 6.99 -6.76 11.87
CA ALA A 61 5.68 -6.14 11.78
C ALA A 61 4.97 -6.45 10.45
N GLY A 62 5.70 -6.49 9.34
CA GLY A 62 5.10 -6.74 8.03
C GLY A 62 4.76 -8.21 7.77
N PHE A 63 5.48 -9.15 8.36
CA PHE A 63 5.32 -10.57 8.04
C PHE A 63 4.64 -11.42 9.13
N TYR A 64 4.70 -11.01 10.40
CA TYR A 64 4.34 -11.92 11.50
C TYR A 64 3.49 -11.30 12.61
N LEU A 65 3.90 -10.17 13.19
CA LEU A 65 3.34 -9.70 14.45
C LEU A 65 1.84 -9.38 14.41
N PRO A 66 1.30 -8.65 13.40
CA PRO A 66 -0.14 -8.37 13.37
C PRO A 66 -0.99 -9.64 13.20
N LEU A 67 -0.50 -10.62 12.42
CA LEU A 67 -1.20 -11.89 12.24
C LEU A 67 -1.28 -12.70 13.55
N TRP A 68 -0.18 -12.73 14.33
CA TRP A 68 -0.11 -13.56 15.54
C TRP A 68 -0.70 -12.87 16.76
N LEU A 69 -0.43 -11.59 16.95
CA LEU A 69 -0.78 -10.84 18.15
C LEU A 69 -1.94 -9.86 17.95
N GLY A 70 -2.23 -9.47 16.70
CA GLY A 70 -3.06 -8.34 16.38
C GLY A 70 -2.27 -7.01 16.42
N PHE A 71 -2.87 -5.94 15.91
CA PHE A 71 -2.24 -4.61 15.87
C PHE A 71 -2.07 -4.01 17.26
N ASN A 72 -3.07 -4.13 18.13
CA ASN A 72 -3.03 -3.57 19.50
C ASN A 72 -1.91 -4.18 20.33
N ALA A 73 -1.82 -5.52 20.37
CA ALA A 73 -0.76 -6.18 21.14
C ALA A 73 0.62 -5.94 20.51
N THR A 74 0.74 -5.84 19.19
CA THR A 74 1.98 -5.46 18.51
C THR A 74 2.42 -4.04 18.90
N CYS A 75 1.50 -3.08 18.97
CA CYS A 75 1.79 -1.71 19.46
C CYS A 75 2.22 -1.71 20.93
N VAL A 76 1.52 -2.47 21.79
CA VAL A 76 1.89 -2.60 23.21
C VAL A 76 3.29 -3.20 23.35
N LEU A 77 3.64 -4.24 22.59
CA LEU A 77 4.98 -4.83 22.55
C LEU A 77 6.05 -3.77 22.19
N ALA A 78 5.80 -2.96 21.16
CA ALA A 78 6.72 -1.90 20.75
C ALA A 78 6.90 -0.84 21.86
N ILE A 79 5.82 -0.47 22.57
CA ILE A 79 5.86 0.46 23.71
C ILE A 79 6.67 -0.15 24.85
N VAL A 80 6.43 -1.40 25.22
CA VAL A 80 7.15 -2.09 26.30
C VAL A 80 8.65 -2.18 26.00
N LEU A 81 9.02 -2.53 24.76
CA LEU A 81 10.42 -2.55 24.32
C LEU A 81 11.06 -1.15 24.41
N SER A 82 10.35 -0.11 23.99
CA SER A 82 10.83 1.28 24.07
C SER A 82 11.03 1.72 25.53
N LEU A 83 10.11 1.38 26.43
CA LEU A 83 10.23 1.64 27.86
C LEU A 83 11.38 0.86 28.50
N ALA A 84 11.59 -0.39 28.12
CA ALA A 84 12.73 -1.19 28.60
C ALA A 84 14.07 -0.57 28.20
N VAL A 85 14.18 -0.10 26.94
CA VAL A 85 15.37 0.63 26.46
C VAL A 85 15.58 1.93 27.25
N ALA A 86 14.51 2.71 27.46
CA ALA A 86 14.58 3.95 28.25
C ALA A 86 15.03 3.70 29.70
N LEU A 87 14.48 2.67 30.36
CA LEU A 87 14.88 2.26 31.70
C LEU A 87 16.33 1.77 31.77
N ALA A 88 16.77 1.02 30.77
CA ALA A 88 18.18 0.59 30.69
C ALA A 88 19.12 1.79 30.51
N ALA A 89 18.76 2.73 29.62
CA ALA A 89 19.52 3.98 29.46
C ALA A 89 19.56 4.82 30.75
N PHE A 90 18.44 4.95 31.45
CA PHE A 90 18.36 5.63 32.71
C PHE A 90 19.25 4.97 33.77
N LYS A 91 19.19 3.64 33.93
CA LYS A 91 20.08 2.91 34.87
C LYS A 91 21.56 3.08 34.51
N LEU A 92 21.90 3.11 33.22
CA LEU A 92 23.28 3.35 32.76
C LEU A 92 23.73 4.79 33.11
N SER A 93 22.85 5.79 33.00
CA SER A 93 23.16 7.19 33.33
C SER A 93 23.46 7.43 34.82
N LEU A 94 22.93 6.57 35.69
CA LEU A 94 23.19 6.64 37.13
C LEU A 94 24.55 6.03 37.54
N ARG A 95 25.25 5.35 36.61
CA ARG A 95 26.60 4.80 36.90
C ARG A 95 27.61 5.93 36.93
N PRO A 96 28.48 6.01 37.96
CA PRO A 96 29.51 7.01 37.99
C PRO A 96 30.46 6.84 36.81
N LEU A 97 30.76 7.94 36.12
CA LEU A 97 31.73 7.96 35.03
C LEU A 97 33.10 7.45 35.53
N PRO A 98 33.80 6.58 34.76
CA PRO A 98 35.13 6.16 35.08
C PRO A 98 36.03 7.40 35.31
N LYS A 99 36.81 7.41 36.38
CA LYS A 99 37.70 8.52 36.77
C LYS A 99 38.67 9.01 35.68
N THR A 100 38.89 8.22 34.65
CA THR A 100 39.76 8.54 33.50
C THR A 100 39.23 9.72 32.65
N ILE A 101 38.00 10.15 32.84
CA ILE A 101 37.40 11.28 32.06
C ILE A 101 37.72 12.64 32.72
N GLN A 102 38.13 12.64 33.98
CA GLN A 102 38.44 13.90 34.71
C GLN A 102 39.87 14.44 34.46
N SER A 103 40.76 13.69 33.82
CA SER A 103 42.16 14.11 33.74
C SER A 103 42.54 14.94 32.50
N ASN A 104 41.64 15.13 31.51
CA ASN A 104 41.90 15.97 30.34
C ASN A 104 41.02 17.23 30.22
N ALA A 105 40.31 17.59 31.25
CA ALA A 105 39.93 18.98 31.42
C ALA A 105 41.22 19.69 31.86
N SER A 106 41.89 20.40 30.94
CA SER A 106 42.93 21.36 31.32
C SER A 106 42.39 22.18 32.48
N PRO A 107 43.10 22.28 33.61
CA PRO A 107 42.62 23.13 34.67
C PRO A 107 42.38 24.50 34.08
N GLU A 108 41.16 25.01 34.24
CA GLU A 108 40.92 26.44 34.05
C GLU A 108 42.03 27.15 34.83
N PRO A 109 42.78 28.07 34.18
CA PRO A 109 43.72 28.86 34.94
C PRO A 109 42.90 29.53 36.02
N LYS A 110 43.12 29.14 37.30
CA LYS A 110 42.62 29.90 38.45
C LYS A 110 43.10 31.31 38.20
N THR A 111 42.17 32.19 37.86
CA THR A 111 42.39 33.62 37.87
C THR A 111 42.60 33.97 39.32
N GLU A 112 43.87 33.88 39.78
CA GLU A 112 44.27 34.63 40.97
C GLU A 112 43.92 36.08 40.62
N ILE A 113 42.98 36.61 41.37
CA ILE A 113 42.70 38.04 41.36
C ILE A 113 43.98 38.67 41.88
N ALA A 114 44.95 38.97 40.98
CA ALA A 114 46.06 39.79 41.30
C ALA A 114 45.46 41.17 41.61
N GLU A 115 45.56 41.60 42.86
CA GLU A 115 45.26 42.95 43.29
C GLU A 115 45.92 43.91 42.32
N ALA A 116 45.15 44.85 41.76
CA ALA A 116 45.64 45.82 40.83
C ALA A 116 46.73 46.63 41.55
N PRO A 117 47.92 46.79 40.93
CA PRO A 117 48.96 47.60 41.53
C PRO A 117 48.45 49.02 41.75
N PRO A 118 48.78 49.64 42.90
CA PRO A 118 48.32 51.00 43.19
C PRO A 118 48.69 51.97 42.05
N LEU A 119 47.76 52.85 41.75
CA LEU A 119 47.95 53.89 40.71
C LEU A 119 49.18 54.75 41.09
N PRO A 120 50.07 55.03 40.11
CA PRO A 120 51.24 55.83 40.35
C PRO A 120 50.83 57.25 40.77
N THR A 121 51.26 57.63 41.91
CA THR A 121 50.92 58.91 42.51
C THR A 121 51.85 60.04 42.13
N THR A 122 53.00 59.76 41.53
CA THR A 122 53.97 60.80 41.10
C THR A 122 54.23 60.80 39.57
N ARG A 123 54.55 61.98 39.06
CA ARG A 123 54.86 62.21 37.64
C ARG A 123 56.08 61.42 37.16
N GLN A 124 56.96 61.00 38.09
CA GLN A 124 58.14 60.20 37.74
C GLN A 124 57.79 58.70 37.59
N GLU A 125 56.89 58.18 38.37
CA GLU A 125 56.42 56.78 38.28
C GLU A 125 55.63 56.56 37.00
N ARG A 126 54.81 57.51 36.55
CA ARG A 126 54.13 57.45 35.24
C ARG A 126 55.11 57.37 34.03
N ARG A 127 56.18 58.18 34.09
CA ARG A 127 57.23 58.13 33.03
C ARG A 127 58.04 56.83 33.08
N ALA A 128 58.24 56.23 34.25
CA ALA A 128 58.91 54.96 34.34
C ALA A 128 58.04 53.80 33.82
N GLN A 129 56.72 53.84 34.06
CA GLN A 129 55.75 52.85 33.52
C GLN A 129 55.63 52.97 32.00
N GLU A 130 55.54 54.17 31.44
CA GLU A 130 55.52 54.39 30.00
C GLU A 130 56.80 53.92 29.29
N ARG A 131 57.96 54.04 29.97
CA ARG A 131 59.23 53.48 29.43
C ARG A 131 59.29 51.98 29.49
N LEU A 132 58.73 51.35 30.52
CA LEU A 132 58.64 49.90 30.68
C LEU A 132 57.66 49.31 29.65
N GLU A 133 56.53 49.95 29.39
CA GLU A 133 55.57 49.52 28.36
C GLU A 133 56.16 49.67 26.97
N LYS A 134 56.87 50.76 26.64
CA LYS A 134 57.58 50.90 25.38
C LYS A 134 58.67 49.87 25.19
N SER A 135 59.50 49.57 26.23
CA SER A 135 60.54 48.55 26.11
C SER A 135 60.01 47.13 26.07
N ARG A 136 58.74 46.90 26.57
CA ARG A 136 58.02 45.62 26.37
C ARG A 136 57.44 45.49 24.96
N GLN A 137 57.07 46.59 24.30
CA GLN A 137 56.63 46.61 22.91
C GLN A 137 57.80 46.40 21.92
N GLU A 138 58.99 46.98 22.22
CA GLU A 138 60.18 46.81 21.39
C GLU A 138 60.89 45.43 21.50
N LYS A 139 60.64 44.66 22.55
CA LYS A 139 61.21 43.33 22.76
C LYS A 139 60.24 42.16 22.47
N ARG A 140 59.14 42.37 21.72
CA ARG A 140 58.43 41.27 21.12
C ARG A 140 59.24 40.72 19.93
N PRO A 141 59.70 39.44 19.95
CA PRO A 141 60.34 38.88 18.79
C PRO A 141 59.32 38.82 17.66
N GLN A 142 59.69 39.34 16.51
CA GLN A 142 59.00 39.15 15.23
C GLN A 142 59.23 37.71 14.76
N ASN A 143 58.75 36.75 15.51
CA ASN A 143 58.54 35.37 15.06
C ASN A 143 57.09 35.06 15.42
N GLU A 144 56.16 35.67 14.69
CA GLU A 144 54.89 35.05 14.48
C GLU A 144 55.14 33.78 13.70
N PRO A 145 54.74 32.57 14.24
CA PRO A 145 54.57 31.44 13.34
C PRO A 145 53.54 31.90 12.32
N SER A 146 53.90 31.85 11.04
CA SER A 146 53.04 32.05 9.90
C SER A 146 51.64 31.58 10.29
N SER A 147 50.66 32.50 10.29
CA SER A 147 49.26 32.21 10.38
C SER A 147 48.95 31.02 9.48
N ILE A 148 48.73 29.88 10.09
CA ILE A 148 47.99 28.80 9.41
C ILE A 148 46.69 29.54 9.05
N THR A 149 46.60 29.95 7.81
CA THR A 149 45.37 30.39 7.17
C THR A 149 44.38 29.30 7.52
N SER A 150 43.48 29.60 8.45
CA SER A 150 42.29 28.85 8.63
C SER A 150 41.57 28.93 7.30
N ASP A 151 41.82 27.97 6.41
CA ASP A 151 40.97 27.68 5.28
C ASP A 151 39.61 27.22 5.83
N SER A 152 38.89 28.18 6.41
CA SER A 152 37.47 28.02 6.57
C SER A 152 36.91 27.91 5.15
N PRO A 153 36.32 26.80 4.78
CA PRO A 153 35.76 26.72 3.44
C PRO A 153 34.83 27.91 3.25
N PRO A 154 34.85 28.55 2.08
CA PRO A 154 34.02 29.71 1.83
C PRO A 154 32.58 29.39 2.20
N THR A 155 31.83 30.34 2.74
CA THR A 155 30.44 30.21 3.18
C THR A 155 29.54 29.49 2.18
N ALA A 156 29.87 29.62 0.87
CA ALA A 156 29.25 28.88 -0.23
C ALA A 156 29.43 27.33 -0.12
N GLY A 157 30.59 26.84 0.30
CA GLY A 157 30.83 25.40 0.45
C GLY A 157 29.98 24.76 1.52
N ARG A 158 29.79 25.45 2.64
CA ARG A 158 28.95 24.96 3.73
C ARG A 158 27.46 24.90 3.35
N LYS A 159 26.97 25.87 2.56
CA LYS A 159 25.60 25.87 2.01
C LYS A 159 25.37 24.67 1.10
N ALA A 160 26.33 24.33 0.22
CA ALA A 160 26.24 23.18 -0.66
C ALA A 160 26.21 21.85 0.12
N ILE A 161 26.99 21.70 1.19
CA ILE A 161 26.96 20.53 2.08
C ILE A 161 25.60 20.40 2.78
N MET A 162 25.03 21.49 3.29
CA MET A 162 23.70 21.48 3.92
C MET A 162 22.60 21.16 2.91
N ALA A 163 22.69 21.69 1.68
CA ALA A 163 21.76 21.36 0.61
C ALA A 163 21.84 19.87 0.22
N LEU A 164 23.04 19.29 0.15
CA LEU A 164 23.19 17.86 -0.11
C LEU A 164 22.69 17.01 1.07
N CYS A 165 22.83 17.49 2.31
CA CYS A 165 22.26 16.84 3.48
C CYS A 165 20.73 16.78 3.41
N PHE A 166 20.09 17.89 3.03
CA PHE A 166 18.65 17.95 2.76
C PHE A 166 18.26 17.01 1.61
N LEU A 167 18.98 17.10 0.49
CA LEU A 167 18.71 16.29 -0.71
C LEU A 167 18.89 14.79 -0.44
N SER A 168 19.83 14.40 0.41
CA SER A 168 20.02 12.99 0.77
C SER A 168 18.77 12.42 1.46
N GLY A 169 18.16 13.15 2.39
CA GLY A 169 16.89 12.74 3.00
C GLY A 169 15.73 12.79 2.00
N PHE A 170 15.61 13.90 1.29
CA PHE A 170 14.58 14.11 0.27
C PHE A 170 14.58 13.00 -0.78
N GLY A 171 15.74 12.73 -1.39
CA GLY A 171 15.85 11.78 -2.48
C GLY A 171 15.61 10.35 -2.06
N VAL A 172 16.11 9.93 -0.90
CA VAL A 172 15.91 8.54 -0.44
C VAL A 172 14.44 8.25 -0.19
N LEU A 173 13.69 9.13 0.52
CA LEU A 173 12.28 8.88 0.80
C LEU A 173 11.40 9.12 -0.44
N ALA A 174 11.74 10.06 -1.31
CA ALA A 174 11.06 10.21 -2.60
C ALA A 174 11.24 8.96 -3.48
N LEU A 175 12.44 8.39 -3.53
CA LEU A 175 12.72 7.17 -4.29
C LEU A 175 12.05 5.94 -3.67
N GLU A 176 11.92 5.85 -2.35
CA GLU A 176 11.16 4.78 -1.69
C GLU A 176 9.69 4.76 -2.17
N VAL A 177 9.06 5.93 -2.27
CA VAL A 177 7.72 6.09 -2.84
C VAL A 177 7.70 5.62 -4.30
N LEU A 178 8.66 6.07 -5.13
CA LEU A 178 8.74 5.68 -6.55
C LEU A 178 9.00 4.19 -6.73
N TRP A 179 9.91 3.58 -5.95
CA TRP A 179 10.16 2.15 -6.02
C TRP A 179 8.93 1.33 -5.60
N THR A 180 8.25 1.74 -4.54
CA THR A 180 7.00 1.10 -4.11
C THR A 180 5.97 1.16 -5.24
N ARG A 181 5.84 2.32 -5.89
CA ARG A 181 4.93 2.53 -7.01
C ARG A 181 5.31 1.71 -8.24
N MET A 182 6.60 1.63 -8.56
CA MET A 182 7.14 0.84 -9.66
C MET A 182 6.85 -0.66 -9.47
N PHE A 183 7.11 -1.19 -8.27
CA PHE A 183 6.83 -2.58 -7.97
C PHE A 183 5.34 -2.91 -7.86
N SER A 184 4.48 -1.93 -7.55
CA SER A 184 3.04 -2.14 -7.55
C SER A 184 2.45 -2.45 -8.93
N GLN A 185 3.20 -2.20 -10.01
CA GLN A 185 2.79 -2.54 -11.38
C GLN A 185 2.96 -4.04 -11.69
N VAL A 186 3.89 -4.72 -11.02
CA VAL A 186 4.32 -6.09 -11.37
C VAL A 186 4.12 -7.10 -10.24
N LEU A 187 3.69 -6.65 -9.05
CA LEU A 187 3.42 -7.49 -7.88
C LEU A 187 1.96 -7.38 -7.48
N GLU A 188 1.46 -8.35 -6.74
CA GLU A 188 0.06 -8.46 -6.30
C GLU A 188 -0.41 -7.40 -5.29
N ASN A 189 0.47 -6.49 -4.89
CA ASN A 189 0.19 -5.39 -3.94
C ASN A 189 -0.32 -5.86 -2.56
N SER A 190 0.16 -7.00 -2.10
CA SER A 190 -0.10 -7.49 -0.75
C SER A 190 0.73 -6.75 0.30
N VAL A 191 0.38 -6.89 1.57
CA VAL A 191 1.18 -6.37 2.71
C VAL A 191 2.63 -6.86 2.67
N TYR A 192 2.87 -8.05 2.14
CA TYR A 192 4.20 -8.66 2.00
C TYR A 192 5.06 -7.96 0.94
N THR A 193 4.44 -7.50 -0.15
CA THR A 193 5.11 -6.72 -1.20
C THR A 193 5.70 -5.43 -0.61
N PHE A 194 4.87 -4.64 0.06
CA PHE A 194 5.30 -3.37 0.66
C PHE A 194 6.32 -3.57 1.78
N ALA A 195 6.11 -4.58 2.64
CA ALA A 195 7.06 -4.91 3.70
C ALA A 195 8.43 -5.32 3.13
N THR A 196 8.46 -6.09 2.03
CA THR A 196 9.70 -6.51 1.37
C THR A 196 10.49 -5.33 0.84
N ILE A 197 9.85 -4.41 0.12
CA ILE A 197 10.51 -3.21 -0.44
C ILE A 197 11.10 -2.36 0.70
N LEU A 198 10.30 -2.08 1.74
CA LEU A 198 10.75 -1.31 2.90
C LEU A 198 11.94 -1.97 3.60
N VAL A 199 11.91 -3.28 3.82
CA VAL A 199 13.01 -4.03 4.45
C VAL A 199 14.28 -3.93 3.61
N ILE A 200 14.20 -4.10 2.29
CA ILE A 200 15.36 -3.98 1.39
C ILE A 200 15.96 -2.58 1.46
N VAL A 201 15.13 -1.53 1.37
CA VAL A 201 15.61 -0.14 1.47
C VAL A 201 16.31 0.09 2.80
N LEU A 202 15.70 -0.28 3.93
CA LEU A 202 16.28 -0.10 5.26
C LEU A 202 17.59 -0.90 5.44
N VAL A 203 17.66 -2.14 4.96
CA VAL A 203 18.90 -2.94 4.99
C VAL A 203 19.99 -2.27 4.16
N CYS A 204 19.66 -1.76 2.97
CA CYS A 204 20.62 -1.06 2.11
C CYS A 204 21.12 0.24 2.76
N LEU A 205 20.24 1.01 3.42
CA LEU A 205 20.64 2.21 4.18
C LEU A 205 21.57 1.87 5.35
N ALA A 206 21.27 0.79 6.08
CA ALA A 206 22.12 0.31 7.18
C ALA A 206 23.49 -0.12 6.67
N LEU A 207 23.54 -0.92 5.60
CA LEU A 207 24.79 -1.34 4.96
C LEU A 207 25.55 -0.14 4.39
N GLY A 208 24.88 0.82 3.76
CA GLY A 208 25.47 2.07 3.29
C GLY A 208 26.13 2.87 4.41
N ALA A 209 25.50 2.93 5.59
CA ALA A 209 26.10 3.57 6.76
C ALA A 209 27.35 2.82 7.25
N LEU A 210 27.37 1.49 7.19
CA LEU A 210 28.59 0.70 7.51
C LEU A 210 29.69 0.94 6.48
N VAL A 211 29.36 1.00 5.18
CA VAL A 211 30.29 1.37 4.10
C VAL A 211 30.86 2.77 4.36
N SER A 212 30.01 3.74 4.72
CA SER A 212 30.44 5.09 5.09
C SER A 212 31.44 5.09 6.25
N SER A 213 31.19 4.29 7.30
CA SER A 213 32.12 4.14 8.41
C SER A 213 33.50 3.61 7.98
N GLY A 214 33.53 2.72 6.97
CA GLY A 214 34.76 2.25 6.32
C GLY A 214 35.45 3.34 5.50
N LEU A 215 34.70 4.04 4.63
CA LEU A 215 35.20 5.13 3.80
C LEU A 215 35.76 6.30 4.63
N ALA A 216 35.17 6.57 5.79
CA ALA A 216 35.64 7.63 6.70
C ALA A 216 37.09 7.40 7.21
N ARG A 217 37.65 6.19 7.06
CA ARG A 217 39.08 5.86 7.40
C ARG A 217 40.03 6.22 6.29
N LEU A 218 39.54 6.47 5.07
CA LEU A 218 40.41 6.79 3.93
C LEU A 218 40.98 8.20 4.11
N LYS A 219 42.29 8.33 3.76
CA LYS A 219 43.01 9.60 3.75
C LYS A 219 42.74 10.41 2.44
N ALA A 220 41.53 10.29 1.89
CA ALA A 220 41.12 11.00 0.69
C ALA A 220 40.36 12.27 1.06
N SER A 221 40.35 13.27 0.14
CA SER A 221 39.51 14.47 0.33
C SER A 221 38.04 14.09 0.49
N PRO A 222 37.37 14.47 1.59
CA PRO A 222 35.96 14.10 1.81
C PRO A 222 35.02 14.59 0.70
N LEU A 223 35.29 15.75 0.10
CA LEU A 223 34.49 16.30 -0.99
C LEU A 223 34.60 15.46 -2.28
N VAL A 224 35.79 14.94 -2.57
CA VAL A 224 35.99 14.06 -3.75
C VAL A 224 35.22 12.76 -3.57
N VAL A 225 35.36 12.11 -2.41
CA VAL A 225 34.63 10.87 -2.10
C VAL A 225 33.11 11.10 -2.17
N LEU A 226 32.63 12.22 -1.61
CA LEU A 226 31.23 12.57 -1.64
C LEU A 226 30.70 12.78 -3.06
N THR A 227 31.49 13.48 -3.91
CA THR A 227 31.12 13.69 -5.31
C THR A 227 31.06 12.36 -6.07
N LEU A 228 32.01 11.45 -5.83
CA LEU A 228 32.00 10.13 -6.44
C LEU A 228 30.81 9.28 -5.99
N LEU A 229 30.41 9.35 -4.70
CA LEU A 229 29.21 8.70 -4.19
C LEU A 229 27.94 9.21 -4.85
N VAL A 230 27.81 10.55 -5.00
CA VAL A 230 26.65 11.17 -5.67
C VAL A 230 26.60 10.75 -7.14
N LEU A 231 27.74 10.76 -7.84
CA LEU A 231 27.82 10.32 -9.24
C LEU A 231 27.47 8.85 -9.42
N ALA A 232 28.04 7.98 -8.57
CA ALA A 232 27.75 6.56 -8.59
C ALA A 232 26.27 6.28 -8.27
N GLY A 233 25.69 7.03 -7.30
CA GLY A 233 24.27 6.96 -6.98
C GLY A 233 23.40 7.41 -8.15
N ALA A 234 23.71 8.52 -8.82
CA ALA A 234 22.99 8.96 -10.00
C ALA A 234 23.09 7.95 -11.15
N GLY A 235 24.26 7.36 -11.40
CA GLY A 235 24.44 6.29 -12.39
C GLY A 235 23.60 5.05 -12.07
N ALA A 236 23.55 4.65 -10.81
CA ALA A 236 22.71 3.53 -10.37
C ALA A 236 21.22 3.85 -10.52
N LEU A 237 20.78 5.10 -10.27
CA LEU A 237 19.40 5.53 -10.48
C LEU A 237 19.00 5.51 -11.96
N ILE A 238 19.90 5.92 -12.86
CA ILE A 238 19.70 5.85 -14.32
C ILE A 238 19.52 4.38 -14.75
N ALA A 239 20.29 3.47 -14.18
CA ALA A 239 20.22 2.04 -14.52
C ALA A 239 18.98 1.35 -13.92
N THR A 240 18.39 1.87 -12.84
CA THR A 240 17.29 1.23 -12.09
C THR A 240 16.09 0.87 -12.99
N PRO A 241 15.50 1.76 -13.82
CA PRO A 241 14.38 1.41 -14.69
C PRO A 241 14.72 0.31 -15.70
N HIS A 242 15.90 0.35 -16.29
CA HIS A 242 16.32 -0.65 -17.27
C HIS A 242 16.53 -2.03 -16.64
N VAL A 243 17.13 -2.08 -15.44
CA VAL A 243 17.26 -3.33 -14.67
C VAL A 243 15.90 -3.87 -14.29
N PHE A 244 14.96 -2.98 -13.88
CA PHE A 244 13.61 -3.36 -13.57
C PHE A 244 12.88 -3.96 -14.78
N MET A 245 12.90 -3.29 -15.93
CA MET A 245 12.31 -3.79 -17.19
C MET A 245 12.87 -5.17 -17.57
N TYR A 246 14.19 -5.32 -17.51
CA TYR A 246 14.85 -6.60 -17.82
C TYR A 246 14.42 -7.72 -16.86
N LEU A 247 14.34 -7.45 -15.55
CA LEU A 247 13.99 -8.47 -14.54
C LEU A 247 12.52 -8.82 -14.51
N THR A 248 11.66 -7.94 -15.03
CA THR A 248 10.20 -8.11 -15.07
C THR A 248 9.65 -8.39 -16.46
N ASP A 249 10.52 -8.67 -17.43
CA ASP A 249 10.14 -8.92 -18.82
C ASP A 249 9.16 -7.85 -19.34
N GLU A 250 9.61 -6.58 -19.33
CA GLU A 250 8.84 -5.40 -19.72
C GLU A 250 7.55 -5.20 -18.90
N MET A 251 7.67 -5.29 -17.58
CA MET A 251 6.60 -5.08 -16.61
C MET A 251 5.55 -6.21 -16.55
N GLN A 252 5.88 -7.43 -16.97
CA GLN A 252 5.01 -8.56 -16.73
C GLN A 252 4.91 -8.88 -15.23
N ILE A 253 3.79 -9.49 -14.84
CA ILE A 253 3.57 -9.90 -13.44
C ILE A 253 4.64 -10.88 -13.01
N VAL A 254 5.30 -10.59 -11.90
CA VAL A 254 6.28 -11.47 -11.28
C VAL A 254 5.55 -12.63 -10.62
N THR A 255 5.53 -13.78 -11.28
CA THR A 255 4.89 -15.01 -10.80
C THR A 255 5.91 -16.08 -10.48
N SER A 256 5.54 -17.02 -9.60
CA SER A 256 6.31 -18.21 -9.28
C SER A 256 5.36 -19.40 -9.21
N THR A 257 5.70 -20.47 -9.91
CA THR A 257 4.98 -21.75 -9.86
C THR A 257 5.33 -22.57 -8.62
N GLY A 258 6.11 -22.03 -7.68
CA GLY A 258 6.61 -22.73 -6.52
C GLY A 258 5.82 -22.43 -5.23
N SER A 259 6.43 -22.82 -4.10
CA SER A 259 5.89 -22.56 -2.77
C SER A 259 5.86 -21.06 -2.43
N TRP A 260 5.09 -20.67 -1.39
CA TRP A 260 5.08 -19.33 -0.83
C TRP A 260 6.49 -18.79 -0.53
N SER A 261 7.38 -19.60 0.04
CA SER A 261 8.77 -19.20 0.30
C SER A 261 9.56 -18.92 -0.98
N SER A 262 9.34 -19.69 -2.04
CA SER A 262 9.97 -19.44 -3.36
C SER A 262 9.49 -18.12 -3.95
N TYR A 263 8.20 -17.79 -3.80
CA TYR A 263 7.65 -16.52 -4.24
C TYR A 263 8.22 -15.33 -3.46
N ILE A 264 8.25 -15.41 -2.14
CA ILE A 264 8.87 -14.35 -1.31
C ILE A 264 10.34 -14.16 -1.65
N LEU A 265 11.10 -15.26 -1.85
CA LEU A 265 12.49 -15.16 -2.28
C LEU A 265 12.66 -14.51 -3.65
N LEU A 266 11.73 -14.79 -4.59
CA LEU A 266 11.72 -14.17 -5.91
C LEU A 266 11.49 -12.66 -5.80
N ILE A 267 10.51 -12.21 -4.99
CA ILE A 267 10.28 -10.78 -4.73
C ILE A 267 11.52 -10.13 -4.13
N PHE A 268 12.10 -10.74 -3.08
CA PHE A 268 13.33 -10.22 -2.46
C PHE A 268 14.46 -10.11 -3.46
N ARG A 269 14.68 -11.13 -4.30
CA ARG A 269 15.73 -11.13 -5.32
C ARG A 269 15.50 -10.03 -6.35
N THR A 270 14.31 -9.93 -6.92
CA THR A 270 13.98 -8.94 -7.94
C THR A 270 14.09 -7.53 -7.39
N ALA A 271 13.53 -7.27 -6.21
CA ALA A 271 13.60 -5.96 -5.56
C ALA A 271 15.04 -5.61 -5.13
N ALA A 272 15.80 -6.57 -4.59
CA ALA A 272 17.19 -6.33 -4.22
C ALA A 272 18.05 -6.00 -5.44
N LEU A 273 17.96 -6.75 -6.53
CA LEU A 273 18.74 -6.47 -7.74
C LEU A 273 18.40 -5.11 -8.36
N THR A 274 17.14 -4.69 -8.26
CA THR A 274 16.68 -3.41 -8.81
C THR A 274 17.03 -2.23 -7.89
N ILE A 275 16.75 -2.34 -6.60
CA ILE A 275 16.82 -1.21 -5.64
C ILE A 275 18.19 -1.13 -4.94
N ALA A 276 18.77 -2.27 -4.58
CA ALA A 276 19.94 -2.26 -3.68
C ALA A 276 21.15 -1.47 -4.21
N PRO A 277 21.51 -1.49 -5.50
CA PRO A 277 22.66 -0.72 -5.99
C PRO A 277 22.50 0.79 -5.71
N SER A 278 21.35 1.35 -6.04
CA SER A 278 21.05 2.77 -5.82
C SER A 278 20.84 3.10 -4.34
N ALA A 279 20.06 2.31 -3.61
CA ALA A 279 19.76 2.53 -2.19
C ALA A 279 21.01 2.41 -1.30
N LEU A 280 21.92 1.48 -1.57
CA LEU A 280 23.17 1.32 -0.84
C LEU A 280 24.08 2.53 -0.99
N ILE A 281 24.26 3.00 -2.24
CA ILE A 281 25.13 4.13 -2.54
C ILE A 281 24.55 5.41 -1.95
N LEU A 282 23.27 5.68 -2.18
CA LEU A 282 22.59 6.86 -1.65
C LEU A 282 22.52 6.84 -0.11
N GLY A 283 22.32 5.66 0.48
CA GLY A 283 22.35 5.45 1.93
C GLY A 283 23.72 5.69 2.57
N THR A 284 24.80 5.67 1.76
CA THR A 284 26.16 6.00 2.22
C THR A 284 26.38 7.52 2.33
N ILE A 285 25.63 8.35 1.57
CA ILE A 285 25.86 9.80 1.44
C ILE A 285 25.65 10.52 2.76
N PHE A 286 24.48 10.38 3.39
CA PHE A 286 24.15 11.09 4.64
C PHE A 286 25.12 10.75 5.79
N PRO A 287 25.40 9.48 6.11
CA PRO A 287 26.40 9.16 7.13
C PRO A 287 27.80 9.68 6.78
N TYR A 288 28.17 9.71 5.49
CA TYR A 288 29.48 10.24 5.06
C TYR A 288 29.58 11.77 5.15
N LEU A 289 28.45 12.50 5.03
CA LEU A 289 28.43 13.94 5.27
C LEU A 289 28.91 14.33 6.67
N MET A 290 28.75 13.46 7.65
CA MET A 290 29.27 13.68 9.00
C MET A 290 30.79 13.81 9.02
N LYS A 291 31.52 13.13 8.11
CA LYS A 291 32.96 13.26 7.96
C LYS A 291 33.38 14.70 7.53
N THR A 292 32.56 15.38 6.74
CA THR A 292 32.85 16.75 6.30
C THR A 292 32.71 17.80 7.42
N GLU A 293 31.96 17.48 8.49
CA GLU A 293 31.75 18.37 9.65
C GLU A 293 32.82 18.18 10.74
N GLU A 294 33.69 17.17 10.67
CA GLU A 294 34.72 16.92 11.69
C GLU A 294 35.62 18.13 11.96
N ALA A 295 36.05 18.84 10.91
CA ALA A 295 36.91 20.02 11.01
C ALA A 295 36.24 21.23 11.69
N HIS A 296 34.92 21.36 11.61
CA HIS A 296 34.14 22.50 12.06
C HIS A 296 33.32 22.22 13.33
N MET A 297 33.43 21.02 13.86
CA MET A 297 32.62 20.56 14.99
C MET A 297 32.99 21.27 16.29
N LYS A 298 32.03 21.95 16.91
CA LYS A 298 32.14 22.50 18.28
C LYS A 298 31.68 21.51 19.34
N SER A 299 30.58 20.77 19.07
CA SER A 299 29.98 19.77 19.92
C SER A 299 29.45 18.63 19.04
N PRO A 300 29.78 17.36 19.33
CA PRO A 300 29.30 16.20 18.56
C PRO A 300 27.76 16.13 18.49
N GLY A 301 27.09 16.29 19.62
CA GLY A 301 25.63 16.21 19.69
C GLY A 301 24.94 17.31 18.90
N GLN A 302 25.45 18.56 18.95
CA GLN A 302 24.88 19.69 18.21
C GLN A 302 25.06 19.55 16.70
N SER A 303 26.25 19.12 16.25
CA SER A 303 26.53 18.89 14.82
C SER A 303 25.67 17.76 14.27
N LEU A 304 25.58 16.63 14.98
CA LEU A 304 24.75 15.51 14.63
C LEU A 304 23.26 15.87 14.58
N GLY A 305 22.79 16.59 15.62
CA GLY A 305 21.40 17.05 15.68
C GLY A 305 21.01 17.95 14.52
N ARG A 306 21.89 18.92 14.16
CA ARG A 306 21.64 19.80 13.00
C ARG A 306 21.55 19.04 11.69
N LEU A 307 22.52 18.15 11.41
CA LEU A 307 22.52 17.36 10.19
C LEU A 307 21.30 16.44 10.12
N ALA A 308 21.00 15.75 11.22
CA ALA A 308 19.82 14.88 11.32
C ALA A 308 18.51 15.65 11.08
N THR A 309 18.37 16.85 11.68
CA THR A 309 17.18 17.69 11.48
C THR A 309 17.00 18.09 10.02
N ILE A 310 18.07 18.57 9.34
CA ILE A 310 18.01 18.96 7.93
C ILE A 310 17.66 17.77 7.05
N ASN A 311 18.29 16.62 7.28
CA ASN A 311 18.01 15.39 6.55
C ASN A 311 16.56 14.89 6.78
N THR A 312 16.05 14.98 8.01
CA THR A 312 14.67 14.57 8.32
C THR A 312 13.63 15.49 7.68
N ILE A 313 13.87 16.81 7.68
CA ILE A 313 13.00 17.76 6.96
C ILE A 313 13.00 17.43 5.46
N GLY A 314 14.18 17.16 4.88
CA GLY A 314 14.30 16.70 3.50
C GLY A 314 13.48 15.43 3.26
N ALA A 315 13.62 14.42 4.12
CA ALA A 315 12.93 13.14 4.03
C ALA A 315 11.38 13.29 4.06
N ILE A 316 10.87 14.11 4.98
CA ILE A 316 9.43 14.40 5.07
C ILE A 316 8.93 15.07 3.78
N LEU A 317 9.64 16.11 3.31
CA LEU A 317 9.25 16.80 2.08
C LEU A 317 9.42 15.91 0.85
N GLY A 318 10.44 15.05 0.81
CA GLY A 318 10.64 14.07 -0.27
C GLY A 318 9.47 13.11 -0.41
N ALA A 319 9.03 12.51 0.68
CA ALA A 319 7.88 11.60 0.67
C ALA A 319 6.57 12.32 0.30
N LEU A 320 6.31 13.50 0.89
CA LEU A 320 5.08 14.26 0.62
C LEU A 320 5.03 14.80 -0.82
N LEU A 321 6.10 15.46 -1.27
CA LEU A 321 6.10 16.04 -2.61
C LEU A 321 6.11 14.96 -3.70
N CYS A 322 6.81 13.86 -3.48
CA CYS A 322 6.81 12.76 -4.42
C CYS A 322 5.44 12.08 -4.49
N GLY A 323 4.84 11.74 -3.34
CA GLY A 323 3.57 11.01 -3.31
C GLY A 323 2.37 11.81 -3.80
N PHE A 324 2.34 13.13 -3.57
CA PHE A 324 1.14 13.94 -3.86
C PHE A 324 1.29 14.93 -5.02
N LEU A 325 2.50 15.19 -5.50
CA LEU A 325 2.73 16.18 -6.56
C LEU A 325 3.52 15.62 -7.75
N LEU A 326 4.64 14.92 -7.50
CA LEU A 326 5.49 14.46 -8.59
C LEU A 326 4.88 13.29 -9.33
N LEU A 327 4.32 12.30 -8.61
CA LEU A 327 3.66 11.14 -9.22
C LEU A 327 2.44 11.56 -10.03
N ASP A 328 1.56 12.36 -9.44
CA ASP A 328 0.33 12.82 -10.08
C ASP A 328 0.61 13.72 -11.30
N GLY A 329 1.56 14.67 -11.15
CA GLY A 329 1.86 15.65 -12.22
C GLY A 329 2.83 15.17 -13.30
N LEU A 330 3.72 14.23 -13.00
CA LEU A 330 4.85 13.88 -13.87
C LEU A 330 4.99 12.37 -14.14
N GLY A 331 4.33 11.54 -13.34
CA GLY A 331 4.43 10.08 -13.40
C GLY A 331 5.74 9.54 -12.81
N ILE A 332 5.89 8.20 -12.85
CA ILE A 332 6.99 7.48 -12.20
C ILE A 332 8.35 7.87 -12.82
N TRP A 333 8.47 7.78 -14.14
CA TRP A 333 9.77 7.86 -14.81
C TRP A 333 10.33 9.29 -14.82
N ARG A 334 9.48 10.30 -15.07
CA ARG A 334 9.89 11.71 -15.03
C ARG A 334 10.25 12.14 -13.60
N SER A 335 9.51 11.65 -12.60
CA SER A 335 9.84 11.91 -11.20
C SER A 335 11.20 11.35 -10.82
N MET A 336 11.53 10.12 -11.24
CA MET A 336 12.85 9.51 -11.04
C MET A 336 13.96 10.29 -11.76
N GLN A 337 13.71 10.74 -12.99
CA GLN A 337 14.63 11.57 -13.76
C GLN A 337 14.95 12.89 -13.06
N ILE A 338 13.93 13.57 -12.52
CA ILE A 338 14.10 14.83 -11.78
C ILE A 338 14.91 14.61 -10.50
N ILE A 339 14.62 13.56 -9.73
CA ILE A 339 15.39 13.28 -8.52
C ILE A 339 16.87 13.02 -8.86
N THR A 340 17.13 12.26 -9.92
CA THR A 340 18.49 12.02 -10.41
C THR A 340 19.17 13.31 -10.83
N LEU A 341 18.45 14.18 -11.55
CA LEU A 341 18.94 15.51 -11.94
C LEU A 341 19.31 16.37 -10.73
N LEU A 342 18.51 16.37 -9.67
CA LEU A 342 18.82 17.12 -8.44
C LEU A 342 20.14 16.65 -7.79
N TYR A 343 20.40 15.34 -7.77
CA TYR A 343 21.68 14.81 -7.28
C TYR A 343 22.85 15.24 -8.16
N LEU A 344 22.73 15.21 -9.49
CA LEU A 344 23.76 15.64 -10.42
C LEU A 344 24.07 17.15 -10.30
N VAL A 345 23.04 17.98 -10.16
CA VAL A 345 23.20 19.42 -9.92
C VAL A 345 23.89 19.66 -8.58
N ALA A 346 23.51 18.93 -7.53
CA ALA A 346 24.17 19.03 -6.23
C ALA A 346 25.66 18.64 -6.33
N ALA A 347 26.01 17.60 -7.10
CA ALA A 347 27.41 17.20 -7.34
C ALA A 347 28.20 18.32 -8.03
N LEU A 348 27.63 19.01 -9.03
CA LEU A 348 28.26 20.14 -9.73
C LEU A 348 28.47 21.35 -8.81
N CYS A 349 27.56 21.57 -7.83
CA CYS A 349 27.64 22.68 -6.89
C CYS A 349 28.62 22.44 -5.74
N LEU A 350 29.18 21.23 -5.58
CA LEU A 350 30.19 20.98 -4.54
C LEU A 350 31.48 21.76 -4.82
N PRO A 351 32.10 22.35 -3.77
CA PRO A 351 33.26 23.23 -3.93
C PRO A 351 34.55 22.43 -4.16
N LEU A 352 34.61 21.71 -5.26
CA LEU A 352 35.85 21.08 -5.76
C LEU A 352 36.77 22.18 -6.36
N GLY A 353 38.03 22.23 -5.97
CA GLY A 353 39.00 23.20 -6.50
C GLY A 353 39.08 23.23 -8.05
N TRP A 354 39.94 24.09 -8.61
CA TRP A 354 40.13 24.21 -10.07
C TRP A 354 41.33 23.38 -10.58
N ASN A 355 41.65 22.26 -9.92
CA ASN A 355 42.69 21.36 -10.40
C ASN A 355 42.16 20.41 -11.48
N LEU A 356 43.05 19.75 -12.24
CA LEU A 356 42.70 18.85 -13.33
C LEU A 356 41.72 17.74 -12.88
N ARG A 357 41.92 17.18 -11.68
CA ARG A 357 41.01 16.13 -11.11
C ARG A 357 39.61 16.65 -10.91
N SER A 358 39.48 17.85 -10.40
CA SER A 358 38.18 18.54 -10.22
C SER A 358 37.46 18.80 -11.54
N LEU A 359 38.21 19.26 -12.55
CA LEU A 359 37.68 19.51 -13.92
C LEU A 359 37.21 18.20 -14.56
N VAL A 360 37.98 17.12 -14.45
CA VAL A 360 37.56 15.77 -14.92
C VAL A 360 36.29 15.31 -14.20
N THR A 361 36.20 15.47 -12.88
CA THR A 361 35.00 15.11 -12.13
C THR A 361 33.77 15.88 -12.58
N LYS A 362 33.90 17.20 -12.80
CA LYS A 362 32.79 18.03 -13.31
C LYS A 362 32.38 17.66 -14.74
N ALA A 363 33.37 17.31 -15.60
CA ALA A 363 33.09 16.82 -16.95
C ALA A 363 32.32 15.48 -16.93
N VAL A 364 32.71 14.54 -16.05
CA VAL A 364 31.97 13.29 -15.83
C VAL A 364 30.55 13.57 -15.34
N CYS A 365 30.36 14.50 -14.38
CA CYS A 365 29.02 14.91 -13.94
C CYS A 365 28.16 15.41 -15.12
N LEU A 366 28.74 16.20 -16.01
CA LEU A 366 28.02 16.73 -17.18
C LEU A 366 27.66 15.59 -18.15
N VAL A 367 28.57 14.65 -18.41
CA VAL A 367 28.28 13.49 -19.26
C VAL A 367 27.16 12.64 -18.67
N VAL A 368 27.20 12.34 -17.36
CA VAL A 368 26.16 11.58 -16.69
C VAL A 368 24.81 12.33 -16.70
N LEU A 369 24.83 13.67 -16.60
CA LEU A 369 23.64 14.49 -16.74
C LEU A 369 23.02 14.38 -18.14
N LEU A 370 23.84 14.43 -19.19
CA LEU A 370 23.39 14.23 -20.56
C LEU A 370 22.83 12.80 -20.75
N VAL A 371 23.51 11.79 -20.24
CA VAL A 371 23.00 10.41 -20.27
C VAL A 371 21.66 10.31 -19.55
N ASN A 372 21.48 10.95 -18.39
CA ASN A 372 20.18 10.97 -17.71
C ASN A 372 19.06 11.56 -18.56
N MET A 373 19.34 12.62 -19.33
CA MET A 373 18.32 13.23 -20.20
C MET A 373 17.86 12.32 -21.34
N PHE A 374 18.73 11.43 -21.82
CA PHE A 374 18.43 10.55 -22.96
C PHE A 374 18.10 9.11 -22.53
N ALA A 375 18.72 8.57 -21.50
CA ALA A 375 18.53 7.19 -21.07
C ALA A 375 17.24 6.97 -20.26
N LEU A 376 16.75 7.99 -19.58
CA LEU A 376 15.45 7.96 -18.88
C LEU A 376 14.39 8.72 -19.70
N ASP A 377 14.34 8.53 -21.03
CA ASP A 377 13.23 9.07 -21.81
C ASP A 377 11.91 8.40 -21.36
N PRO A 378 11.01 9.13 -20.67
CA PRO A 378 9.76 8.57 -20.18
C PRO A 378 8.85 8.06 -21.31
N ALA A 379 9.03 8.57 -22.52
CA ALA A 379 8.23 8.15 -23.67
C ALA A 379 8.64 6.76 -24.21
N SER A 380 9.86 6.32 -23.91
CA SER A 380 10.38 5.02 -24.34
C SER A 380 10.14 3.87 -23.34
N LEU A 381 9.74 4.20 -22.11
CA LEU A 381 9.53 3.21 -21.05
C LEU A 381 8.03 2.93 -20.88
N PRO A 382 7.60 1.66 -20.84
CA PRO A 382 6.22 1.31 -20.57
C PRO A 382 5.81 1.75 -19.15
N ILE A 383 4.55 2.16 -19.01
CA ILE A 383 3.94 2.52 -17.72
C ILE A 383 3.08 1.39 -17.20
N ILE A 384 2.53 0.60 -18.12
CA ILE A 384 1.66 -0.53 -17.85
C ILE A 384 1.99 -1.65 -18.85
N SER A 385 1.82 -2.89 -18.40
CA SER A 385 1.91 -4.06 -19.26
C SER A 385 0.54 -4.43 -19.82
N THR A 386 0.50 -4.91 -21.04
CA THR A 386 -0.67 -5.58 -21.62
C THR A 386 -0.62 -7.07 -21.31
N ASP A 387 -1.78 -7.72 -21.23
CA ASP A 387 -1.85 -9.17 -21.02
C ASP A 387 -1.35 -9.89 -22.28
N PRO A 388 -0.25 -10.67 -22.20
CA PRO A 388 0.24 -11.41 -23.38
C PRO A 388 -0.71 -12.49 -23.86
N LEU A 389 -1.67 -12.93 -23.04
CA LEU A 389 -2.71 -13.89 -23.40
C LEU A 389 -3.94 -13.24 -24.01
N ALA A 390 -4.18 -11.94 -23.74
CA ALA A 390 -5.23 -11.16 -24.36
C ALA A 390 -4.81 -10.75 -25.77
N ARG A 391 -5.21 -11.53 -26.77
CA ARG A 391 -4.92 -11.23 -28.18
C ARG A 391 -5.33 -9.80 -28.52
N GLU A 392 -4.36 -9.01 -28.98
CA GLU A 392 -4.55 -7.63 -29.47
C GLU A 392 -5.01 -6.61 -28.42
N GLU A 393 -4.67 -6.81 -27.14
CA GLU A 393 -4.95 -5.80 -26.13
C GLU A 393 -4.14 -4.52 -26.43
N LYS A 394 -4.86 -3.39 -26.54
CA LYS A 394 -4.29 -2.05 -26.76
C LYS A 394 -4.60 -1.14 -25.59
N VAL A 395 -3.60 -0.41 -25.12
CA VAL A 395 -3.80 0.65 -24.14
C VAL A 395 -4.35 1.89 -24.85
N ILE A 396 -5.51 2.37 -24.41
CA ILE A 396 -6.20 3.54 -24.96
C ILE A 396 -5.76 4.80 -24.22
N GLU A 397 -5.79 4.79 -22.90
CA GLU A 397 -5.44 5.93 -22.05
C GLU A 397 -4.91 5.47 -20.71
N ILE A 398 -4.02 6.27 -20.10
CA ILE A 398 -3.40 5.99 -18.80
C ILE A 398 -3.43 7.24 -17.94
N TRP A 399 -3.75 7.07 -16.67
CA TRP A 399 -3.60 8.07 -15.61
C TRP A 399 -2.70 7.52 -14.52
N GLU A 400 -1.60 8.21 -14.24
CA GLU A 400 -0.72 7.89 -13.12
C GLU A 400 -1.16 8.70 -11.90
N ALA A 401 -2.08 8.15 -11.09
CA ALA A 401 -2.55 8.78 -9.86
C ALA A 401 -1.57 8.55 -8.70
N SER A 402 -1.80 9.23 -7.57
CA SER A 402 -0.95 9.10 -6.37
C SER A 402 -0.91 7.66 -5.81
N ASP A 403 -2.03 6.95 -5.87
CA ASP A 403 -2.17 5.64 -5.23
C ASP A 403 -2.06 4.46 -6.21
N CYS A 404 -2.48 4.64 -7.46
CA CYS A 404 -2.47 3.60 -8.48
C CYS A 404 -2.31 4.17 -9.91
N THR A 405 -1.97 3.35 -10.88
CA THR A 405 -2.09 3.66 -12.30
C THR A 405 -3.43 3.13 -12.79
N VAL A 406 -4.26 4.00 -13.33
CA VAL A 406 -5.51 3.62 -13.99
C VAL A 406 -5.26 3.58 -15.49
N ALA A 407 -5.67 2.51 -16.14
CA ALA A 407 -5.56 2.38 -17.60
C ALA A 407 -6.87 1.88 -18.18
N VAL A 408 -7.21 2.40 -19.35
CA VAL A 408 -8.26 1.85 -20.20
C VAL A 408 -7.60 1.09 -21.31
N THR A 409 -8.01 -0.17 -21.47
CA THR A 409 -7.52 -1.06 -22.51
C THR A 409 -8.68 -1.56 -23.35
N GLU A 410 -8.42 -1.79 -24.65
CA GLU A 410 -9.37 -2.36 -25.59
C GLU A 410 -8.82 -3.70 -26.11
N SER A 411 -9.68 -4.70 -26.16
CA SER A 411 -9.37 -6.04 -26.68
C SER A 411 -10.54 -6.57 -27.49
N GLN A 412 -10.42 -7.76 -28.06
CA GLN A 412 -11.52 -8.44 -28.75
C GLN A 412 -12.74 -8.71 -27.84
N VAL A 413 -12.55 -8.73 -26.52
CA VAL A 413 -13.61 -8.99 -25.54
C VAL A 413 -14.35 -7.70 -25.14
N GLY A 414 -13.76 -6.53 -25.41
CA GLY A 414 -14.34 -5.22 -25.09
C GLY A 414 -13.34 -4.27 -24.44
N THR A 415 -13.87 -3.17 -23.93
CA THR A 415 -13.09 -2.14 -23.20
C THR A 415 -13.06 -2.46 -21.72
N SER A 416 -11.87 -2.44 -21.11
CA SER A 416 -11.63 -2.74 -19.69
C SER A 416 -11.00 -1.57 -18.97
N ILE A 417 -11.32 -1.38 -17.70
CA ILE A 417 -10.61 -0.48 -16.78
C ILE A 417 -9.69 -1.32 -15.90
N LYS A 418 -8.40 -1.00 -15.93
CA LYS A 418 -7.38 -1.70 -15.13
C LYS A 418 -6.76 -0.79 -14.09
N ILE A 419 -6.45 -1.36 -12.94
CA ILE A 419 -5.59 -0.74 -11.93
C ILE A 419 -4.25 -1.46 -11.91
N ASN A 420 -3.17 -0.70 -12.08
CA ASN A 420 -1.83 -1.20 -12.30
C ASN A 420 -1.81 -2.13 -13.55
N SER A 421 -0.81 -2.98 -13.72
CA SER A 421 -0.73 -3.79 -14.95
C SER A 421 -1.68 -5.00 -14.98
N HIS A 422 -2.20 -5.43 -13.84
CA HIS A 422 -2.75 -6.79 -13.72
C HIS A 422 -4.14 -6.91 -13.08
N TYR A 423 -4.72 -5.81 -12.63
CA TYR A 423 -6.04 -5.88 -12.01
C TYR A 423 -7.10 -5.20 -12.86
N SER A 424 -7.99 -5.99 -13.43
CA SER A 424 -9.18 -5.48 -14.12
C SER A 424 -10.28 -5.19 -13.10
N LEU A 425 -10.82 -3.96 -13.12
CA LEU A 425 -12.00 -3.58 -12.34
C LEU A 425 -13.29 -4.10 -12.97
N GLY A 426 -13.24 -4.38 -14.27
CA GLY A 426 -14.35 -4.84 -15.06
C GLY A 426 -14.21 -4.45 -16.52
N SER A 427 -15.21 -4.84 -17.35
CA SER A 427 -15.19 -4.59 -18.78
C SER A 427 -16.58 -4.55 -19.42
N THR A 428 -16.68 -3.93 -20.57
CA THR A 428 -17.92 -3.98 -21.37
C THR A 428 -18.28 -5.41 -21.80
N GLY A 429 -17.27 -6.31 -21.92
CA GLY A 429 -17.50 -7.72 -22.19
C GLY A 429 -18.11 -8.49 -21.02
N ALA A 430 -17.97 -7.99 -19.79
CA ALA A 430 -18.59 -8.53 -18.59
C ALA A 430 -19.88 -7.81 -18.18
N TYR A 431 -20.46 -7.01 -19.10
CA TYR A 431 -21.63 -6.17 -18.81
C TYR A 431 -22.75 -6.88 -18.06
N MET A 432 -23.17 -8.06 -18.56
CA MET A 432 -24.26 -8.81 -17.94
C MET A 432 -23.91 -9.33 -16.54
N GLN A 433 -22.67 -9.79 -16.36
CA GLN A 433 -22.21 -10.27 -15.05
C GLN A 433 -22.16 -9.11 -14.04
N GLU A 434 -21.61 -7.96 -14.41
CA GLU A 434 -21.53 -6.80 -13.54
C GLU A 434 -22.92 -6.23 -13.23
N LYS A 435 -23.80 -6.12 -14.24
CA LYS A 435 -25.18 -5.66 -14.05
C LYS A 435 -25.97 -6.56 -13.10
N LEU A 436 -25.80 -7.88 -13.18
CA LEU A 436 -26.49 -8.84 -12.31
C LEU A 436 -26.10 -8.68 -10.82
N GLN A 437 -24.98 -8.08 -10.50
CA GLN A 437 -24.62 -7.77 -9.12
C GLN A 437 -25.56 -6.74 -8.46
N ALA A 438 -26.21 -5.90 -9.24
CA ALA A 438 -27.29 -5.04 -8.75
C ALA A 438 -28.67 -5.68 -8.95
N ASP A 439 -28.90 -6.31 -10.12
CA ASP A 439 -30.20 -6.84 -10.46
C ASP A 439 -30.62 -7.99 -9.53
N LEU A 440 -29.70 -8.89 -9.17
CA LEU A 440 -30.04 -10.05 -8.32
C LEU A 440 -30.56 -9.62 -6.93
N PRO A 441 -29.90 -8.74 -6.17
CA PRO A 441 -30.48 -8.22 -4.93
C PRO A 441 -31.80 -7.48 -5.12
N LEU A 442 -31.95 -6.70 -6.19
CA LEU A 442 -33.16 -5.96 -6.48
C LEU A 442 -34.35 -6.86 -6.91
N MET A 443 -34.05 -7.99 -7.53
CA MET A 443 -35.06 -9.02 -7.81
C MET A 443 -35.52 -9.75 -6.55
N ILE A 444 -34.59 -9.98 -5.60
CA ILE A 444 -34.91 -10.59 -4.29
C ILE A 444 -35.73 -9.60 -3.44
N TYR A 445 -35.40 -8.30 -3.48
CA TYR A 445 -36.01 -7.24 -2.68
C TYR A 445 -36.60 -6.15 -3.60
N PRO A 446 -37.73 -6.42 -4.27
CA PRO A 446 -38.30 -5.52 -5.30
C PRO A 446 -38.80 -4.19 -4.75
N GLU A 447 -39.07 -4.08 -3.44
CA GLU A 447 -39.56 -2.85 -2.78
C GLU A 447 -38.42 -1.88 -2.39
N THR A 448 -37.16 -2.17 -2.79
CA THR A 448 -35.99 -1.33 -2.51
C THR A 448 -36.11 0.05 -3.12
N GLU A 449 -35.96 1.09 -2.30
CA GLU A 449 -36.00 2.50 -2.70
C GLU A 449 -34.59 3.14 -2.73
N SER A 450 -33.67 2.68 -1.87
CA SER A 450 -32.36 3.31 -1.68
C SER A 450 -31.23 2.29 -1.63
N LEU A 451 -30.18 2.53 -2.43
CA LEU A 451 -29.00 1.69 -2.49
C LEU A 451 -27.72 2.48 -2.23
N PHE A 452 -26.77 1.80 -1.59
CA PHE A 452 -25.40 2.26 -1.48
C PHE A 452 -24.47 1.22 -2.14
N PHE A 453 -23.59 1.68 -3.03
CA PHE A 453 -22.56 0.86 -3.64
C PHE A 453 -21.18 1.23 -3.09
N LEU A 454 -20.48 0.23 -2.56
CA LEU A 454 -19.12 0.33 -2.11
C LEU A 454 -18.21 -0.11 -3.26
N GLY A 455 -17.69 0.89 -4.01
CA GLY A 455 -16.99 0.75 -5.29
C GLY A 455 -17.88 1.16 -6.46
N VAL A 456 -17.30 1.84 -7.46
CA VAL A 456 -17.94 2.19 -8.74
C VAL A 456 -17.38 1.32 -9.86
N GLY A 457 -16.05 1.18 -9.93
CA GLY A 457 -15.36 0.44 -10.98
C GLY A 457 -15.73 0.95 -12.37
N THR A 458 -16.32 0.07 -13.18
CA THR A 458 -16.86 0.43 -14.50
C THR A 458 -18.11 1.29 -14.45
N GLY A 459 -18.81 1.32 -13.31
CA GLY A 459 -20.12 1.96 -13.15
C GLY A 459 -21.30 1.09 -13.58
N ILE A 460 -21.06 -0.10 -14.13
CA ILE A 460 -22.10 -1.00 -14.67
C ILE A 460 -22.98 -1.52 -13.52
N SER A 461 -22.38 -2.02 -12.43
CA SER A 461 -23.14 -2.55 -11.29
C SER A 461 -24.04 -1.48 -10.66
N ALA A 462 -23.49 -0.31 -10.33
CA ALA A 462 -24.28 0.77 -9.74
C ALA A 462 -25.34 1.32 -10.71
N GLY A 463 -24.99 1.40 -12.00
CA GLY A 463 -25.92 1.81 -13.07
C GLY A 463 -27.07 0.80 -13.30
N GLY A 464 -26.80 -0.49 -13.08
CA GLY A 464 -27.84 -1.53 -13.14
C GLY A 464 -29.02 -1.25 -12.22
N ALA A 465 -28.77 -0.65 -11.05
CA ALA A 465 -29.85 -0.25 -10.13
C ALA A 465 -30.77 0.84 -10.66
N LEU A 466 -30.35 1.58 -11.69
CA LEU A 466 -31.15 2.65 -12.32
C LEU A 466 -32.00 2.13 -13.48
N ASP A 467 -31.91 0.85 -13.82
CA ASP A 467 -32.67 0.23 -14.90
C ASP A 467 -34.19 0.51 -14.71
N PRO A 468 -34.93 0.87 -15.79
CA PRO A 468 -36.36 1.15 -15.72
C PRO A 468 -37.20 -0.01 -15.17
N SER A 469 -36.71 -1.24 -15.17
CA SER A 469 -37.37 -2.39 -14.54
C SER A 469 -37.44 -2.29 -13.02
N HIS A 470 -36.50 -1.56 -12.38
CA HIS A 470 -36.44 -1.31 -10.94
C HIS A 470 -37.19 -0.04 -10.56
N LYS A 471 -38.52 -0.08 -10.69
CA LYS A 471 -39.40 1.12 -10.60
C LYS A 471 -39.42 1.81 -9.23
N ASN A 472 -39.08 1.05 -8.17
CA ASN A 472 -39.13 1.58 -6.80
C ASN A 472 -37.82 2.30 -6.40
N VAL A 473 -36.73 2.14 -7.15
CA VAL A 473 -35.44 2.77 -6.85
C VAL A 473 -35.52 4.29 -7.04
N LYS A 474 -35.35 5.02 -5.94
CA LYS A 474 -35.40 6.50 -5.87
C LYS A 474 -34.03 7.11 -5.62
N LYS A 475 -33.09 6.35 -5.04
CA LYS A 475 -31.77 6.86 -4.64
C LYS A 475 -30.68 5.80 -4.79
N VAL A 476 -29.61 6.18 -5.48
CA VAL A 476 -28.38 5.38 -5.60
C VAL A 476 -27.21 6.26 -5.18
N VAL A 477 -26.42 5.82 -4.20
CA VAL A 477 -25.18 6.45 -3.79
C VAL A 477 -24.05 5.47 -4.05
N ALA A 478 -23.01 5.89 -4.76
CA ALA A 478 -21.84 5.06 -5.06
C ALA A 478 -20.57 5.81 -4.69
N CYS A 479 -19.68 5.16 -3.93
CA CYS A 479 -18.38 5.70 -3.54
C CYS A 479 -17.27 5.02 -4.31
N GLU A 480 -16.35 5.80 -4.86
CA GLU A 480 -15.12 5.33 -5.51
C GLU A 480 -13.92 5.99 -4.86
N LEU A 481 -12.92 5.18 -4.52
CA LEU A 481 -11.70 5.66 -3.86
C LEU A 481 -10.80 6.43 -4.83
N VAL A 482 -10.76 6.03 -6.10
CA VAL A 482 -9.82 6.51 -7.12
C VAL A 482 -10.56 7.41 -8.12
N PRO A 483 -10.33 8.75 -8.11
CA PRO A 483 -11.05 9.68 -9.00
C PRO A 483 -10.82 9.41 -10.49
N GLU A 484 -9.65 8.85 -10.86
CA GLU A 484 -9.33 8.51 -12.25
C GLU A 484 -10.19 7.33 -12.75
N VAL A 485 -10.63 6.43 -11.87
CA VAL A 485 -11.58 5.36 -12.22
C VAL A 485 -12.93 5.96 -12.63
N ILE A 486 -13.43 6.96 -11.89
CA ILE A 486 -14.65 7.68 -12.26
C ILE A 486 -14.46 8.38 -13.61
N THR A 487 -13.30 8.99 -13.83
CA THR A 487 -12.97 9.66 -15.09
C THR A 487 -12.96 8.67 -16.27
N ALA A 488 -12.32 7.52 -16.07
CA ALA A 488 -12.27 6.44 -17.05
C ALA A 488 -13.66 5.89 -17.37
N SER A 489 -14.46 5.60 -16.34
CA SER A 489 -15.83 5.10 -16.49
C SER A 489 -16.72 6.11 -17.24
N LYS A 490 -16.70 7.39 -16.84
CA LYS A 490 -17.43 8.45 -17.55
C LYS A 490 -17.08 8.59 -19.02
N LYS A 491 -15.79 8.40 -19.35
CA LYS A 491 -15.31 8.62 -20.73
C LYS A 491 -15.52 7.42 -21.63
N TYR A 492 -15.39 6.19 -21.11
CA TYR A 492 -15.30 4.99 -21.94
C TYR A 492 -16.44 3.98 -21.72
N MET A 493 -17.19 4.08 -20.60
CA MET A 493 -18.30 3.16 -20.34
C MET A 493 -19.67 3.78 -20.64
N THR A 494 -19.77 5.12 -20.72
CA THR A 494 -21.04 5.81 -21.07
C THR A 494 -21.32 5.84 -22.58
N ASP A 495 -20.33 5.58 -23.42
CA ASP A 495 -20.49 5.51 -24.87
C ASP A 495 -19.67 4.37 -25.45
N PHE A 496 -20.12 3.15 -25.26
CA PHE A 496 -19.53 1.99 -25.90
C PHE A 496 -20.34 1.65 -27.16
N HIS A 497 -19.84 2.09 -28.32
CA HIS A 497 -20.53 1.92 -29.62
C HIS A 497 -21.97 2.47 -29.65
N GLY A 498 -22.21 3.59 -28.97
CA GLY A 498 -23.54 4.20 -28.88
C GLY A 498 -24.41 3.61 -27.76
N PHE A 499 -23.88 2.76 -26.91
CA PHE A 499 -24.56 2.16 -25.76
C PHE A 499 -23.94 2.65 -24.45
N ASP A 500 -24.79 3.16 -23.53
CA ASP A 500 -24.34 3.53 -22.19
C ASP A 500 -24.37 2.32 -21.26
N CYS A 501 -23.20 1.70 -21.06
CA CYS A 501 -23.05 0.55 -20.15
C CYS A 501 -23.30 0.93 -18.68
N THR A 502 -23.21 2.22 -18.33
CA THR A 502 -23.42 2.69 -16.94
C THR A 502 -24.89 2.95 -16.59
N GLY A 503 -25.82 2.65 -17.53
CA GLY A 503 -27.25 2.85 -17.28
C GLY A 503 -27.62 4.27 -16.88
N GLY A 504 -26.84 5.27 -17.28
CA GLY A 504 -27.05 6.68 -16.93
C GLY A 504 -26.51 7.09 -15.55
N LEU A 505 -25.72 6.26 -14.87
CA LEU A 505 -25.22 6.51 -13.49
C LEU A 505 -24.73 7.95 -13.25
N PHE A 506 -24.06 8.53 -14.23
CA PHE A 506 -23.45 9.86 -14.09
C PHE A 506 -24.38 11.02 -14.43
N ASN A 507 -25.56 10.75 -14.95
CA ASN A 507 -26.52 11.76 -15.42
C ASN A 507 -27.93 11.62 -14.80
N ASP A 508 -28.25 10.46 -14.21
CA ASP A 508 -29.56 10.22 -13.57
C ASP A 508 -29.67 11.02 -12.27
N PRO A 509 -30.73 11.81 -12.07
CA PRO A 509 -30.90 12.60 -10.85
C PRO A 509 -31.06 11.77 -9.58
N ARG A 510 -31.36 10.48 -9.68
CA ARG A 510 -31.43 9.54 -8.54
C ARG A 510 -30.03 9.13 -8.05
N ALA A 511 -29.00 9.29 -8.87
CA ALA A 511 -27.66 8.82 -8.59
C ALA A 511 -26.74 9.91 -8.04
N THR A 512 -25.89 9.53 -7.10
CA THR A 512 -24.81 10.38 -6.56
C THR A 512 -23.53 9.56 -6.52
N VAL A 513 -22.55 9.95 -7.32
CA VAL A 513 -21.21 9.33 -7.32
C VAL A 513 -20.24 10.22 -6.57
N LEU A 514 -19.57 9.67 -5.55
CA LEU A 514 -18.67 10.37 -4.64
C LEU A 514 -17.24 9.84 -4.78
N VAL A 515 -16.27 10.74 -4.79
CA VAL A 515 -14.85 10.40 -4.61
C VAL A 515 -14.59 10.30 -3.11
N GLU A 516 -14.75 9.11 -2.54
CA GLU A 516 -14.63 8.88 -1.10
C GLU A 516 -14.35 7.39 -0.84
N ASP A 517 -13.69 7.09 0.29
CA ASP A 517 -13.61 5.73 0.80
C ASP A 517 -15.02 5.29 1.29
N GLY A 518 -15.61 4.30 0.61
CA GLY A 518 -16.96 3.83 0.90
C GLY A 518 -17.13 3.29 2.32
N ARG A 519 -16.09 2.67 2.89
CA ARG A 519 -16.09 2.22 4.29
C ARG A 519 -16.13 3.43 5.25
N HIS A 520 -15.30 4.44 5.01
CA HIS A 520 -15.31 5.67 5.82
C HIS A 520 -16.62 6.45 5.67
N TYR A 521 -17.19 6.46 4.48
CA TYR A 521 -18.50 7.06 4.25
C TYR A 521 -19.57 6.39 5.11
N LEU A 522 -19.67 5.05 5.11
CA LEU A 522 -20.61 4.31 5.95
C LEU A 522 -20.39 4.54 7.45
N MET A 523 -19.14 4.74 7.89
CA MET A 523 -18.85 5.08 9.28
C MET A 523 -19.30 6.51 9.64
N ALA A 524 -19.20 7.46 8.72
CA ALA A 524 -19.40 8.88 8.96
C ALA A 524 -20.83 9.38 8.67
N THR A 525 -21.50 8.81 7.67
CA THR A 525 -22.87 9.22 7.28
C THR A 525 -23.91 8.85 8.34
N ASN A 526 -25.03 9.57 8.34
CA ASN A 526 -26.25 9.20 9.08
C ASN A 526 -27.33 8.63 8.16
N GLU A 527 -27.09 8.58 6.87
CA GLU A 527 -28.04 8.04 5.90
C GLU A 527 -28.28 6.55 6.12
N LYS A 528 -29.46 6.09 5.73
CA LYS A 528 -29.90 4.72 5.77
C LYS A 528 -30.23 4.25 4.37
N PHE A 529 -29.94 2.98 4.11
CA PHE A 529 -30.14 2.34 2.81
C PHE A 529 -30.90 1.02 2.97
N ASP A 530 -31.72 0.70 1.98
CA ASP A 530 -32.41 -0.58 1.94
C ASP A 530 -31.44 -1.69 1.50
N ILE A 531 -30.51 -1.36 0.60
CA ILE A 531 -29.43 -2.27 0.22
C ILE A 531 -28.09 -1.53 0.35
N VAL A 532 -27.16 -2.10 1.08
CA VAL A 532 -25.72 -1.78 1.02
C VAL A 532 -25.04 -2.89 0.23
N ASN A 533 -24.59 -2.58 -0.99
CA ASN A 533 -23.98 -3.51 -1.93
C ASN A 533 -22.46 -3.29 -1.95
N ALA A 534 -21.72 -4.29 -1.47
CA ALA A 534 -20.27 -4.32 -1.48
C ALA A 534 -19.80 -5.19 -2.65
N ASP A 535 -19.05 -4.58 -3.57
CA ASP A 535 -18.58 -5.19 -4.80
C ASP A 535 -17.52 -6.28 -4.56
N LEU A 536 -17.04 -6.91 -5.63
CA LEU A 536 -15.96 -7.88 -5.61
C LEU A 536 -14.64 -7.20 -5.25
N PHE A 537 -14.16 -7.41 -4.03
CA PHE A 537 -12.82 -6.97 -3.64
C PHE A 537 -11.83 -8.11 -3.72
N VAL A 538 -10.65 -7.83 -4.27
CA VAL A 538 -9.58 -8.82 -4.37
C VAL A 538 -8.97 -9.09 -2.98
N PRO A 539 -9.18 -10.27 -2.38
CA PRO A 539 -8.90 -10.50 -0.96
C PRO A 539 -7.40 -10.45 -0.61
N PHE A 540 -6.52 -10.68 -1.58
CA PHE A 540 -5.07 -10.71 -1.36
C PHE A 540 -4.39 -9.33 -1.52
N ARG A 541 -5.12 -8.28 -1.94
CA ARG A 541 -4.58 -6.92 -2.04
C ARG A 541 -4.58 -6.24 -0.66
N SER A 542 -3.52 -5.46 -0.42
CA SER A 542 -3.38 -4.69 0.82
C SER A 542 -4.54 -3.69 1.00
N GLY A 543 -5.16 -3.74 2.18
CA GLY A 543 -6.32 -2.92 2.53
C GLY A 543 -7.67 -3.60 2.25
N ALA A 544 -7.77 -4.51 1.28
CA ALA A 544 -9.02 -5.19 0.95
C ALA A 544 -9.54 -6.07 2.09
N GLY A 545 -8.66 -6.68 2.87
CA GLY A 545 -9.02 -7.48 4.04
C GLY A 545 -9.86 -6.71 5.07
N SER A 546 -9.74 -5.37 5.11
CA SER A 546 -10.52 -4.50 5.99
C SER A 546 -12.01 -4.42 5.63
N LEU A 547 -12.38 -4.75 4.39
CA LEU A 547 -13.76 -4.77 3.91
C LEU A 547 -14.50 -6.07 4.27
N TYR A 548 -13.80 -7.02 4.87
CA TYR A 548 -14.35 -8.28 5.37
C TYR A 548 -14.25 -8.39 6.90
N THR A 549 -14.02 -7.27 7.60
CA THR A 549 -13.91 -7.27 9.07
C THR A 549 -15.24 -7.14 9.77
N LYS A 550 -15.30 -7.65 11.00
CA LYS A 550 -16.47 -7.51 11.88
C LYS A 550 -16.91 -6.06 12.02
N GLU A 551 -15.96 -5.14 12.22
CA GLU A 551 -16.20 -3.71 12.41
C GLU A 551 -16.78 -3.05 11.14
N HIS A 552 -16.37 -3.51 9.95
CA HIS A 552 -16.96 -3.07 8.69
C HIS A 552 -18.41 -3.54 8.56
N PHE A 553 -18.69 -4.82 8.83
CA PHE A 553 -20.04 -5.36 8.80
C PHE A 553 -20.96 -4.71 9.83
N GLU A 554 -20.47 -4.45 11.05
CA GLU A 554 -21.23 -3.70 12.07
C GLU A 554 -21.54 -2.26 11.64
N SER A 555 -20.58 -1.60 10.98
CA SER A 555 -20.79 -0.25 10.47
C SER A 555 -21.79 -0.22 9.34
N SER A 556 -21.75 -1.19 8.45
CA SER A 556 -22.71 -1.37 7.36
C SER A 556 -24.10 -1.70 7.90
N LYS A 557 -24.23 -2.63 8.85
CA LYS A 557 -25.50 -2.95 9.51
C LYS A 557 -26.16 -1.74 10.15
N LYS A 558 -25.38 -0.82 10.75
CA LYS A 558 -25.89 0.42 11.33
C LYS A 558 -26.48 1.38 10.29
N ARG A 559 -26.17 1.23 9.02
CA ARG A 559 -26.65 2.07 7.89
C ARG A 559 -27.79 1.43 7.10
N LEU A 560 -28.28 0.30 7.53
CA LEU A 560 -29.48 -0.30 6.94
C LEU A 560 -30.75 0.32 7.52
N THR A 561 -31.78 0.39 6.69
CA THR A 561 -33.17 0.60 7.13
C THR A 561 -33.62 -0.63 7.94
N PRO A 562 -34.77 -0.59 8.67
CA PRO A 562 -35.24 -1.72 9.46
C PRO A 562 -35.34 -3.04 8.68
N ASP A 563 -35.75 -2.96 7.41
CA ASP A 563 -35.88 -4.10 6.50
C ASP A 563 -34.72 -4.20 5.48
N GLY A 564 -33.67 -3.40 5.67
CA GLY A 564 -32.54 -3.34 4.77
C GLY A 564 -31.60 -4.55 4.91
N VAL A 565 -30.84 -4.83 3.85
CA VAL A 565 -29.90 -5.93 3.76
C VAL A 565 -28.51 -5.45 3.34
N PHE A 566 -27.49 -6.19 3.79
CA PHE A 566 -26.11 -6.01 3.35
C PHE A 566 -25.73 -7.13 2.38
N VAL A 567 -25.19 -6.78 1.23
CA VAL A 567 -24.79 -7.73 0.18
C VAL A 567 -23.27 -7.65 0.01
N GLN A 568 -22.58 -8.78 0.18
CA GLN A 568 -21.16 -8.92 -0.08
C GLN A 568 -20.93 -9.89 -1.21
N TRP A 569 -20.38 -9.41 -2.32
CA TRP A 569 -19.96 -10.24 -3.43
C TRP A 569 -18.60 -10.87 -3.19
N LEU A 570 -18.43 -12.15 -3.52
CA LEU A 570 -17.20 -12.90 -3.31
C LEU A 570 -16.80 -13.69 -4.56
N PRO A 571 -15.55 -13.47 -5.07
CA PRO A 571 -14.99 -14.23 -6.19
C PRO A 571 -14.40 -15.55 -5.68
N LEU A 572 -15.14 -16.66 -5.79
CA LEU A 572 -14.69 -17.96 -5.26
C LEU A 572 -13.45 -18.51 -6.00
N TYR A 573 -13.19 -18.05 -7.21
CA TYR A 573 -11.98 -18.34 -7.98
C TYR A 573 -10.71 -17.62 -7.46
N GLN A 574 -10.82 -16.87 -6.37
CA GLN A 574 -9.70 -16.20 -5.65
C GLN A 574 -9.71 -16.52 -4.15
N LEU A 575 -10.62 -17.35 -3.68
CA LEU A 575 -10.79 -17.74 -2.28
C LEU A 575 -10.68 -19.25 -2.13
N THR A 576 -10.01 -19.70 -1.09
CA THR A 576 -10.10 -21.09 -0.65
C THR A 576 -11.31 -21.24 0.28
N GLU A 577 -11.67 -22.50 0.61
CA GLU A 577 -12.70 -22.78 1.62
C GLU A 577 -12.40 -22.11 2.97
N ASN A 578 -11.11 -21.92 3.29
CA ASN A 578 -10.69 -21.31 4.54
C ASN A 578 -10.98 -19.80 4.59
N GLU A 579 -10.62 -19.01 3.56
CA GLU A 579 -10.93 -17.58 3.51
C GLU A 579 -12.44 -17.36 3.42
N PHE A 580 -13.15 -18.15 2.61
CA PHE A 580 -14.61 -18.09 2.54
C PHE A 580 -15.24 -18.31 3.91
N SER A 581 -14.80 -19.36 4.64
CA SER A 581 -15.34 -19.70 5.96
C SER A 581 -15.06 -18.64 7.02
N ILE A 582 -13.89 -17.97 6.96
CA ILE A 582 -13.56 -16.83 7.83
C ILE A 582 -14.52 -15.66 7.56
N ILE A 583 -14.79 -15.34 6.28
CA ILE A 583 -15.71 -14.26 5.90
C ILE A 583 -17.15 -14.62 6.32
N ALA A 584 -17.61 -15.83 6.00
CA ALA A 584 -18.93 -16.32 6.37
C ALA A 584 -19.15 -16.27 7.88
N ARG A 585 -18.21 -16.80 8.67
CA ARG A 585 -18.27 -16.71 10.14
C ARG A 585 -18.34 -15.29 10.64
N THR A 586 -17.53 -14.39 10.07
CA THR A 586 -17.49 -12.98 10.50
C THR A 586 -18.81 -12.28 10.21
N MET A 587 -19.47 -12.59 9.08
CA MET A 587 -20.82 -12.10 8.78
C MET A 587 -21.87 -12.67 9.72
N ILE A 588 -21.85 -13.98 10.00
CA ILE A 588 -22.77 -14.68 10.92
C ILE A 588 -22.69 -14.09 12.34
N GLU A 589 -21.52 -13.63 12.76
CA GLU A 589 -21.33 -12.98 14.06
C GLU A 589 -22.05 -11.61 14.16
N VAL A 590 -22.27 -10.94 13.02
CA VAL A 590 -22.85 -9.58 12.97
C VAL A 590 -24.30 -9.58 12.58
N PHE A 591 -24.68 -10.33 11.56
CA PHE A 591 -26.06 -10.37 11.05
C PHE A 591 -26.87 -11.50 11.69
N ASP A 592 -28.15 -11.28 11.87
CA ASP A 592 -29.05 -12.25 12.51
C ASP A 592 -29.27 -13.49 11.66
N GLN A 593 -29.29 -13.32 10.33
CA GLN A 593 -29.29 -14.38 9.34
C GLN A 593 -28.34 -14.01 8.20
N VAL A 594 -27.66 -14.98 7.62
CA VAL A 594 -26.81 -14.82 6.44
C VAL A 594 -27.18 -15.90 5.42
N SER A 595 -27.59 -15.47 4.24
CA SER A 595 -27.89 -16.35 3.11
C SER A 595 -26.83 -16.26 2.04
N MET A 596 -26.63 -17.35 1.30
CA MET A 596 -25.71 -17.42 0.17
C MET A 596 -26.49 -17.55 -1.13
N TRP A 597 -26.08 -16.78 -2.15
CA TRP A 597 -26.72 -16.75 -3.47
C TRP A 597 -25.66 -16.90 -4.55
N ARG A 598 -25.89 -17.80 -5.51
CA ARG A 598 -25.04 -17.93 -6.70
C ARG A 598 -25.26 -16.74 -7.63
N HIS A 599 -24.19 -16.25 -8.22
CA HIS A 599 -24.27 -15.29 -9.31
C HIS A 599 -24.44 -15.99 -10.67
N ASN A 600 -23.71 -17.09 -10.84
CA ASN A 600 -23.68 -17.88 -12.07
C ASN A 600 -23.55 -19.38 -11.78
N PHE A 601 -23.64 -20.19 -12.82
CA PHE A 601 -23.45 -21.64 -12.77
C PHE A 601 -22.28 -22.10 -13.62
N GLN A 602 -21.30 -21.21 -13.86
CA GLN A 602 -20.08 -21.48 -14.61
C GLN A 602 -19.06 -22.16 -13.69
N PRO A 603 -18.76 -23.48 -13.89
CA PRO A 603 -17.76 -24.14 -13.08
C PRO A 603 -16.36 -23.57 -13.31
N GLY A 604 -15.65 -23.23 -12.25
CA GLY A 604 -14.32 -22.65 -12.28
C GLY A 604 -14.29 -21.12 -12.18
N ASP A 605 -15.45 -20.46 -12.33
CA ASP A 605 -15.58 -19.00 -12.28
C ASP A 605 -16.78 -18.57 -11.41
N GLU A 606 -17.02 -19.32 -10.35
CA GLU A 606 -18.15 -19.09 -9.46
C GLU A 606 -17.97 -17.80 -8.65
N ILE A 607 -19.02 -16.99 -8.64
CA ILE A 607 -19.21 -15.81 -7.81
C ILE A 607 -20.45 -16.04 -6.95
N VAL A 608 -20.41 -15.59 -5.69
CA VAL A 608 -21.56 -15.66 -4.79
C VAL A 608 -21.79 -14.33 -4.09
N ALA A 609 -23.04 -14.04 -3.76
CA ALA A 609 -23.40 -13.00 -2.80
C ALA A 609 -23.67 -13.65 -1.43
N LEU A 610 -23.08 -13.10 -0.38
CA LEU A 610 -23.52 -13.33 0.98
C LEU A 610 -24.44 -12.17 1.38
N ILE A 611 -25.69 -12.46 1.73
CA ILE A 611 -26.67 -11.45 2.11
C ILE A 611 -26.91 -11.55 3.62
N GLY A 612 -26.56 -10.47 4.32
CA GLY A 612 -26.79 -10.31 5.76
C GLY A 612 -28.14 -9.64 6.02
N HIS A 613 -29.00 -10.34 6.78
CA HIS A 613 -30.36 -9.93 7.14
C HIS A 613 -30.43 -9.44 8.58
N GLN A 614 -31.39 -8.57 8.86
CA GLN A 614 -31.71 -8.15 10.20
C GLN A 614 -32.68 -9.09 10.88
N LYS A 615 -32.91 -8.89 12.17
CA LYS A 615 -33.74 -9.77 12.99
C LYS A 615 -35.19 -9.84 12.52
N GLY A 616 -35.69 -11.07 12.36
CA GLY A 616 -37.06 -11.35 11.98
C GLY A 616 -37.38 -11.19 10.49
N GLN A 617 -36.37 -10.85 9.66
CA GLN A 617 -36.55 -10.79 8.21
C GLN A 617 -36.74 -12.20 7.63
N THR A 618 -37.62 -12.30 6.66
CA THR A 618 -37.81 -13.45 5.76
C THR A 618 -37.70 -12.95 4.33
N LEU A 619 -37.43 -13.82 3.38
CA LEU A 619 -37.47 -13.40 1.97
C LEU A 619 -38.87 -12.94 1.58
N PRO A 620 -38.98 -11.79 0.86
CA PRO A 620 -40.30 -11.33 0.40
C PRO A 620 -40.98 -12.39 -0.45
N ALA A 621 -42.28 -12.50 -0.34
CA ALA A 621 -43.09 -13.26 -1.29
C ALA A 621 -43.03 -12.51 -2.64
N SER A 622 -42.48 -13.08 -3.70
CA SER A 622 -42.46 -12.51 -5.03
C SER A 622 -43.25 -13.39 -5.99
N ASP A 623 -43.99 -12.75 -6.90
CA ASP A 623 -44.69 -13.45 -7.95
C ASP A 623 -43.71 -14.05 -8.96
N ILE A 624 -43.90 -15.33 -9.29
CA ILE A 624 -43.06 -16.13 -10.15
C ILE A 624 -42.99 -15.52 -11.57
N ASP A 625 -44.13 -15.07 -12.09
CA ASP A 625 -44.27 -14.58 -13.45
C ASP A 625 -43.50 -13.28 -13.73
N SER A 626 -43.24 -12.47 -12.68
CA SER A 626 -42.46 -11.21 -12.85
C SER A 626 -40.96 -11.43 -12.96
N TRP A 627 -40.43 -12.57 -12.56
CA TRP A 627 -38.98 -12.78 -12.52
C TRP A 627 -38.39 -13.11 -13.90
N ALA A 628 -39.00 -14.03 -14.62
CA ALA A 628 -38.58 -14.35 -15.99
C ALA A 628 -38.69 -13.12 -16.90
N ASP A 629 -39.81 -12.37 -16.82
CA ASP A 629 -39.99 -11.12 -17.57
C ASP A 629 -38.93 -10.08 -17.22
N LYS A 630 -38.57 -9.93 -15.95
CA LYS A 630 -37.49 -9.04 -15.50
C LYS A 630 -36.14 -9.48 -16.03
N LEU A 631 -35.82 -10.76 -15.98
CA LEU A 631 -34.55 -11.28 -16.49
C LEU A 631 -34.44 -11.07 -18.02
N TYR A 632 -35.52 -11.30 -18.77
CA TYR A 632 -35.58 -11.01 -20.19
C TYR A 632 -35.50 -9.51 -20.50
N ALA A 633 -36.10 -8.66 -19.69
CA ALA A 633 -35.99 -7.21 -19.83
C ALA A 633 -34.56 -6.71 -19.59
N ILE A 634 -33.87 -7.29 -18.61
CA ILE A 634 -32.48 -6.97 -18.23
C ILE A 634 -31.47 -7.45 -19.29
N SER A 635 -31.71 -8.61 -19.91
CA SER A 635 -30.79 -9.21 -20.90
C SER A 635 -30.73 -8.48 -22.25
N GLY A 636 -31.30 -7.27 -22.37
CA GLY A 636 -31.27 -6.50 -23.61
C GLY A 636 -32.03 -7.12 -24.77
N LYS A 637 -32.84 -8.14 -24.52
CA LYS A 637 -33.63 -8.93 -25.48
C LYS A 637 -32.82 -9.89 -26.36
N ASP A 638 -31.54 -10.12 -26.07
CA ASP A 638 -30.74 -11.15 -26.75
C ASP A 638 -30.68 -12.42 -25.91
N PRO A 639 -31.29 -13.54 -26.37
CA PRO A 639 -31.19 -14.82 -25.63
C PRO A 639 -29.76 -15.31 -25.45
N SER A 640 -28.81 -14.86 -26.28
CA SER A 640 -27.39 -15.21 -26.14
C SER A 640 -26.77 -14.68 -24.86
N ASP A 641 -27.28 -13.57 -24.30
CA ASP A 641 -26.80 -13.01 -23.04
C ASP A 641 -27.18 -13.89 -21.84
N LEU A 642 -28.38 -14.50 -21.86
CA LEU A 642 -28.77 -15.52 -20.86
C LEU A 642 -27.92 -16.77 -20.95
N MET A 643 -27.51 -17.16 -22.16
CA MET A 643 -26.59 -18.30 -22.35
C MET A 643 -25.20 -18.03 -21.75
N ARG A 644 -24.73 -16.76 -21.75
CA ARG A 644 -23.45 -16.38 -21.11
C ARG A 644 -23.50 -16.55 -19.58
N LEU A 645 -24.65 -16.38 -18.95
CA LEU A 645 -24.85 -16.65 -17.53
C LEU A 645 -24.95 -18.16 -17.23
N ASN A 646 -24.95 -19.01 -18.25
CA ASN A 646 -25.14 -20.46 -18.14
C ASN A 646 -26.40 -20.87 -17.37
N LEU A 647 -27.48 -20.09 -17.55
CA LEU A 647 -28.77 -20.35 -16.94
C LEU A 647 -29.62 -21.30 -17.81
N PRO A 648 -30.56 -22.05 -17.19
CA PRO A 648 -31.62 -22.70 -17.94
C PRO A 648 -32.51 -21.64 -18.58
N LEU A 649 -33.02 -21.92 -19.79
CA LEU A 649 -33.79 -20.99 -20.62
C LEU A 649 -35.11 -20.50 -19.98
N ASP A 650 -35.58 -21.15 -18.92
CA ASP A 650 -36.82 -20.80 -18.23
C ASP A 650 -36.72 -21.04 -16.72
N PRO A 651 -35.99 -20.16 -15.98
CA PRO A 651 -35.92 -20.27 -14.52
C PRO A 651 -37.28 -19.86 -13.90
N GLN A 652 -37.93 -20.81 -13.26
CA GLN A 652 -39.28 -20.61 -12.69
C GLN A 652 -39.29 -19.67 -11.47
N THR A 653 -38.13 -19.46 -10.79
CA THR A 653 -38.03 -18.61 -9.61
C THR A 653 -36.58 -18.20 -9.31
N ILE A 654 -36.42 -17.02 -8.70
CA ILE A 654 -35.13 -16.51 -8.23
C ILE A 654 -34.45 -17.46 -7.21
N LEU A 655 -35.23 -18.32 -6.53
CA LEU A 655 -34.67 -19.29 -5.57
C LEU A 655 -33.78 -20.35 -6.21
N PHE A 656 -33.76 -20.46 -7.54
CA PHE A 656 -32.79 -21.26 -8.28
C PHE A 656 -31.34 -20.84 -7.99
N PHE A 657 -31.11 -19.57 -7.72
CA PHE A 657 -29.80 -19.02 -7.35
C PHE A 657 -29.46 -19.22 -5.87
N TYR A 658 -30.44 -19.59 -5.04
CA TYR A 658 -30.25 -19.72 -3.60
C TYR A 658 -29.32 -20.89 -3.26
N GLY A 659 -28.22 -20.59 -2.55
CA GLY A 659 -27.23 -21.60 -2.12
C GLY A 659 -27.54 -22.21 -0.76
N GLY A 660 -28.18 -21.46 0.15
CA GLY A 660 -28.56 -21.93 1.48
C GLY A 660 -28.37 -20.87 2.57
N ASN A 661 -28.76 -21.23 3.78
CA ASN A 661 -28.69 -20.41 4.98
C ASN A 661 -27.43 -20.73 5.78
N LEU A 662 -26.44 -19.83 5.74
CA LEU A 662 -25.16 -20.03 6.43
C LEU A 662 -25.32 -19.95 7.96
N THR A 663 -26.26 -19.13 8.46
CA THR A 663 -26.50 -19.02 9.91
C THR A 663 -27.11 -20.31 10.47
N ALA A 664 -28.01 -20.95 9.73
CA ALA A 664 -28.54 -22.23 10.12
C ALA A 664 -27.50 -23.36 10.07
N ALA A 665 -26.52 -23.25 9.14
CA ALA A 665 -25.39 -24.16 9.00
C ALA A 665 -24.11 -23.65 9.71
N ARG A 666 -24.23 -22.80 10.73
CA ARG A 666 -23.12 -22.14 11.41
C ARG A 666 -22.04 -23.08 11.94
N GLU A 667 -22.39 -24.31 12.29
CA GLU A 667 -21.46 -25.33 12.78
C GLU A 667 -20.32 -25.63 11.79
N LEU A 668 -20.53 -25.41 10.48
CA LEU A 668 -19.49 -25.56 9.45
C LEU A 668 -18.41 -24.48 9.56
N PHE A 669 -18.67 -23.39 10.26
CA PHE A 669 -17.81 -22.19 10.27
C PHE A 669 -17.26 -21.87 11.67
N GLU A 670 -17.72 -22.49 12.74
CA GLU A 670 -17.40 -22.12 14.14
C GLU A 670 -15.92 -22.26 14.49
N ASP A 671 -15.19 -23.15 13.87
CA ASP A 671 -13.76 -23.40 14.15
C ASP A 671 -12.83 -22.36 13.48
N TYR A 672 -13.36 -21.55 12.56
CA TYR A 672 -12.55 -20.56 11.86
C TYR A 672 -12.42 -19.26 12.69
N PRO A 673 -11.30 -18.52 12.60
CA PRO A 673 -11.15 -17.24 13.31
C PRO A 673 -12.05 -16.15 12.72
N LEU A 674 -12.38 -15.15 13.55
CA LEU A 674 -13.00 -13.91 13.07
C LEU A 674 -11.95 -13.03 12.38
N ASN A 675 -12.34 -12.35 11.31
CA ASN A 675 -11.58 -11.29 10.69
C ASN A 675 -11.96 -9.96 11.35
N THR A 676 -11.03 -9.28 12.02
CA THR A 676 -11.26 -8.02 12.74
C THR A 676 -10.24 -6.97 12.33
N ASP A 677 -10.52 -5.69 12.57
CA ASP A 677 -9.56 -4.61 12.32
C ASP A 677 -8.28 -4.76 13.16
N ASP A 678 -8.38 -5.33 14.36
CA ASP A 678 -7.21 -5.62 15.18
C ASP A 678 -6.41 -6.81 14.66
N ARG A 679 -7.10 -7.87 14.23
CA ARG A 679 -6.47 -9.08 13.70
C ARG A 679 -7.01 -9.39 12.31
N PRO A 680 -6.48 -8.73 11.26
CA PRO A 680 -6.96 -8.87 9.89
C PRO A 680 -6.42 -10.14 9.23
N VAL A 681 -7.03 -11.28 9.57
CA VAL A 681 -6.57 -12.62 9.14
C VAL A 681 -6.57 -12.73 7.61
N ILE A 682 -7.61 -12.24 6.94
CA ILE A 682 -7.72 -12.26 5.47
C ILE A 682 -6.57 -11.50 4.82
N GLU A 683 -6.22 -10.32 5.33
CA GLU A 683 -5.13 -9.46 4.81
C GLU A 683 -3.79 -10.20 4.70
N TYR A 684 -3.51 -11.09 5.67
CA TYR A 684 -2.24 -11.83 5.73
C TYR A 684 -2.33 -13.23 5.12
N GLN A 685 -3.51 -13.84 5.10
CA GLN A 685 -3.69 -15.22 4.66
C GLN A 685 -3.99 -15.31 3.17
N ALA A 686 -4.88 -14.47 2.63
CA ALA A 686 -5.28 -14.54 1.24
C ALA A 686 -4.11 -14.44 0.23
N PRO A 687 -3.07 -13.58 0.42
CA PRO A 687 -1.91 -13.60 -0.45
C PRO A 687 -1.15 -14.93 -0.47
N ARG A 688 -1.09 -15.62 0.67
CA ARG A 688 -0.43 -16.91 0.77
C ARG A 688 -1.21 -18.00 0.06
N SER A 689 -2.55 -17.99 0.20
CA SER A 689 -3.45 -18.91 -0.47
C SER A 689 -3.47 -18.67 -1.98
N TYR A 690 -3.49 -17.41 -2.42
CA TYR A 690 -3.41 -17.04 -3.83
C TYR A 690 -2.18 -17.64 -4.51
N ARG A 691 -1.03 -17.61 -3.84
CA ARG A 691 0.21 -18.19 -4.41
C ARG A 691 0.26 -19.71 -4.38
N LYS A 692 -0.45 -20.35 -3.47
CA LYS A 692 -0.66 -21.81 -3.53
C LYS A 692 -1.57 -22.19 -4.71
N GLY A 693 -2.52 -21.34 -5.05
CA GLY A 693 -3.47 -21.55 -6.14
C GLY A 693 -2.87 -21.42 -7.55
N SER A 694 -1.67 -20.83 -7.69
CA SER A 694 -0.95 -20.78 -8.98
C SER A 694 -0.25 -22.11 -9.35
N SER A 695 -0.46 -23.19 -8.58
CA SER A 695 -0.05 -24.56 -8.91
C SER A 695 -1.04 -25.21 -9.89
N ASP A 696 -0.67 -26.37 -10.47
CA ASP A 696 -1.49 -27.12 -11.43
C ASP A 696 -2.90 -27.51 -10.91
N GLN A 697 -3.11 -27.47 -9.60
CA GLN A 697 -4.42 -27.66 -8.96
C GLN A 697 -4.66 -26.52 -7.97
N PRO A 698 -5.29 -25.41 -8.40
CA PRO A 698 -5.61 -24.30 -7.54
C PRO A 698 -6.60 -24.74 -6.44
N PRO A 699 -6.34 -24.39 -5.16
CA PRO A 699 -7.18 -24.78 -4.03
C PRO A 699 -8.42 -23.87 -3.89
N TRP A 700 -8.91 -23.33 -4.99
CA TRP A 700 -10.03 -22.42 -4.98
C TRP A 700 -11.35 -23.14 -4.65
N LEU A 701 -12.25 -22.39 -4.04
CA LEU A 701 -13.59 -22.89 -3.71
C LEU A 701 -14.51 -22.80 -4.94
N VAL A 702 -14.14 -23.52 -6.00
CA VAL A 702 -14.87 -23.55 -7.28
C VAL A 702 -15.20 -24.99 -7.69
N GLY A 703 -16.19 -25.17 -8.55
CA GLY A 703 -16.57 -26.47 -9.08
C GLY A 703 -17.03 -27.44 -7.98
N ALA A 704 -16.44 -28.64 -7.94
CA ALA A 704 -16.84 -29.69 -6.99
C ALA A 704 -16.66 -29.30 -5.51
N PRO A 705 -15.57 -28.64 -5.07
CA PRO A 705 -15.46 -28.10 -3.71
C PRO A 705 -16.64 -27.20 -3.31
N PHE A 706 -17.03 -26.27 -4.17
CA PHE A 706 -18.15 -25.37 -3.91
C PHE A 706 -19.49 -26.14 -3.89
N ALA A 707 -19.74 -27.01 -4.86
CA ALA A 707 -20.93 -27.81 -4.87
C ALA A 707 -21.07 -28.69 -3.60
N ASN A 708 -19.96 -29.27 -3.12
CA ASN A 708 -19.95 -30.05 -1.88
C ASN A 708 -20.23 -29.19 -0.63
N LEU A 709 -19.74 -27.95 -0.59
CA LEU A 709 -20.07 -27.02 0.49
C LEU A 709 -21.56 -26.68 0.51
N VAL A 710 -22.13 -26.41 -0.66
CA VAL A 710 -23.59 -26.13 -0.80
C VAL A 710 -24.41 -27.30 -0.30
N ASP A 711 -24.03 -28.54 -0.64
CA ASP A 711 -24.73 -29.73 -0.17
C ASP A 711 -24.67 -29.89 1.33
N LYS A 712 -23.50 -29.66 1.95
CA LYS A 712 -23.39 -29.68 3.40
C LYS A 712 -24.37 -28.68 4.04
N ILE A 713 -24.41 -27.45 3.51
CA ILE A 713 -25.32 -26.41 4.00
C ILE A 713 -26.77 -26.84 3.85
N GLN A 714 -27.19 -27.34 2.68
CA GLN A 714 -28.55 -27.75 2.38
C GLN A 714 -28.93 -29.07 3.11
N THR A 715 -27.96 -29.89 3.49
CA THR A 715 -28.19 -31.06 4.33
C THR A 715 -28.47 -30.69 5.78
N ILE A 716 -27.74 -29.72 6.34
CA ILE A 716 -27.93 -29.21 7.70
C ILE A 716 -29.24 -28.41 7.81
N CYS A 717 -29.50 -27.57 6.83
CA CYS A 717 -30.73 -26.77 6.74
C CYS A 717 -31.35 -26.94 5.34
N PRO A 718 -32.23 -28.00 5.21
CA PRO A 718 -32.97 -28.19 3.96
C PRO A 718 -33.81 -26.95 3.63
N PRO A 719 -33.97 -26.60 2.33
CA PRO A 719 -34.80 -25.45 1.95
C PRO A 719 -36.25 -25.51 2.44
N SER A 720 -36.79 -26.69 2.70
CA SER A 720 -38.12 -26.90 3.35
C SER A 720 -38.19 -26.34 4.76
N ASP A 721 -37.07 -26.40 5.49
CA ASP A 721 -36.98 -26.04 6.91
C ASP A 721 -36.28 -24.68 7.14
N ASP A 722 -35.83 -24.03 6.06
CA ASP A 722 -35.12 -22.76 6.11
C ASP A 722 -36.04 -21.63 6.59
N PRO A 723 -35.73 -20.97 7.72
CA PRO A 723 -36.53 -19.90 8.26
C PRO A 723 -36.67 -18.68 7.32
N LEU A 724 -35.72 -18.47 6.41
CA LEU A 724 -35.79 -17.39 5.42
C LEU A 724 -36.84 -17.67 4.33
N LEU A 725 -37.16 -18.94 4.07
CA LEU A 725 -38.05 -19.37 2.99
C LEU A 725 -39.50 -19.64 3.45
N VAL A 726 -39.84 -19.39 4.71
CA VAL A 726 -41.16 -19.75 5.27
C VAL A 726 -42.35 -19.18 4.52
N ASN A 727 -42.17 -18.01 3.86
CA ASN A 727 -43.22 -17.33 3.09
C ASN A 727 -43.31 -17.81 1.62
N ARG A 728 -42.51 -18.82 1.24
CA ARG A 728 -42.51 -19.36 -0.13
C ARG A 728 -43.35 -20.63 -0.21
N SER A 729 -43.94 -20.88 -1.37
CA SER A 729 -44.67 -22.11 -1.66
C SER A 729 -43.72 -23.34 -1.57
N THR A 730 -44.30 -24.52 -1.36
CA THR A 730 -43.55 -25.80 -1.30
C THR A 730 -42.75 -26.01 -2.59
N ASP A 731 -43.34 -25.75 -3.75
CA ASP A 731 -42.71 -25.91 -5.05
C ASP A 731 -41.52 -24.96 -5.20
N ASN A 732 -41.64 -23.68 -4.77
CA ASN A 732 -40.56 -22.73 -4.81
C ASN A 732 -39.40 -23.11 -3.86
N ARG A 733 -39.68 -23.73 -2.72
CA ARG A 733 -38.65 -24.20 -1.79
C ARG A 733 -37.78 -25.35 -2.34
N ARG A 734 -38.21 -26.05 -3.41
CA ARG A 734 -37.41 -27.07 -4.08
C ARG A 734 -36.38 -26.46 -5.07
N MET A 735 -36.61 -25.25 -5.56
CA MET A 735 -35.76 -24.65 -6.57
C MET A 735 -34.29 -24.50 -6.19
N PRO A 736 -33.90 -24.25 -4.91
CA PRO A 736 -32.49 -24.33 -4.49
C PRO A 736 -31.83 -25.68 -4.76
N LEU A 737 -32.58 -26.79 -4.61
CA LEU A 737 -32.09 -28.16 -4.91
C LEU A 737 -31.93 -28.36 -6.42
N ALA A 738 -32.88 -27.86 -7.21
CA ALA A 738 -32.77 -27.88 -8.67
C ALA A 738 -31.55 -27.08 -9.14
N GLY A 739 -31.29 -25.90 -8.57
CA GLY A 739 -30.09 -25.09 -8.84
C GLY A 739 -28.80 -25.83 -8.48
N SER A 740 -28.77 -26.56 -7.36
CA SER A 740 -27.62 -27.37 -6.95
C SER A 740 -27.38 -28.55 -7.90
N ALA A 741 -28.43 -29.25 -8.29
CA ALA A 741 -28.35 -30.34 -9.25
C ALA A 741 -27.91 -29.87 -10.65
N PHE A 742 -28.42 -28.72 -11.11
CA PHE A 742 -27.99 -28.07 -12.36
C PHE A 742 -26.49 -27.75 -12.33
N HIS A 743 -26.01 -27.13 -11.27
CA HIS A 743 -24.59 -26.80 -11.13
C HIS A 743 -23.72 -28.06 -11.17
N ARG A 744 -24.12 -29.14 -10.50
CA ARG A 744 -23.43 -30.42 -10.59
C ARG A 744 -23.41 -30.99 -12.01
N ALA A 745 -24.54 -30.94 -12.70
CA ALA A 745 -24.61 -31.39 -14.08
C ALA A 745 -23.62 -30.63 -14.97
N ARG A 746 -23.46 -29.31 -14.76
CA ARG A 746 -22.46 -28.50 -15.45
C ARG A 746 -21.02 -28.93 -15.11
N ILE A 747 -20.71 -29.16 -13.83
CA ILE A 747 -19.40 -29.64 -13.37
C ILE A 747 -19.05 -30.99 -14.00
N GLU A 748 -19.95 -31.98 -13.96
CA GLU A 748 -19.70 -33.31 -14.48
C GLU A 748 -19.60 -33.29 -16.02
N SER A 749 -20.38 -32.43 -16.70
CA SER A 749 -20.29 -32.25 -18.14
C SER A 749 -18.90 -31.75 -18.59
N LEU A 750 -18.27 -30.86 -17.83
CA LEU A 750 -16.92 -30.39 -18.12
C LEU A 750 -15.83 -31.44 -17.89
N LYS A 751 -16.09 -32.43 -17.01
CA LYS A 751 -15.18 -33.55 -16.75
C LYS A 751 -15.29 -34.67 -17.82
N GLU A 752 -16.18 -34.52 -18.80
CA GLU A 752 -16.48 -35.55 -19.82
C GLU A 752 -16.94 -36.89 -19.23
N ASN A 753 -17.46 -36.87 -17.98
CA ASN A 753 -17.99 -38.04 -17.31
C ASN A 753 -19.47 -38.26 -17.67
N THR A 754 -19.72 -39.00 -18.77
CA THR A 754 -21.05 -39.17 -19.34
C THR A 754 -22.07 -39.78 -18.34
N GLU A 755 -21.68 -40.79 -17.52
CA GLU A 755 -22.57 -41.42 -16.57
C GLU A 755 -22.96 -40.50 -15.43
N ALA A 756 -21.96 -39.79 -14.82
CA ALA A 756 -22.20 -38.84 -13.77
C ALA A 756 -23.00 -37.63 -14.27
N THR A 757 -22.71 -37.18 -15.47
CA THR A 757 -23.46 -36.09 -16.15
C THR A 757 -24.93 -36.48 -16.33
N GLN A 758 -25.21 -37.64 -16.85
CA GLN A 758 -26.58 -38.12 -17.07
C GLN A 758 -27.35 -38.29 -15.73
N LYS A 759 -26.68 -38.77 -14.70
CA LYS A 759 -27.25 -38.89 -13.35
C LYS A 759 -27.62 -37.52 -12.79
N ALA A 760 -26.71 -36.55 -12.86
CA ALA A 760 -26.90 -35.18 -12.37
C ALA A 760 -28.03 -34.44 -13.14
N TRP A 761 -28.09 -34.59 -14.45
CA TRP A 761 -29.21 -34.08 -15.27
C TRP A 761 -30.54 -34.73 -14.92
N THR A 762 -30.57 -36.04 -14.60
CA THR A 762 -31.80 -36.74 -14.18
C THR A 762 -32.27 -36.17 -12.84
N GLU A 763 -31.36 -35.93 -11.90
CA GLU A 763 -31.66 -35.30 -10.61
C GLU A 763 -32.19 -33.88 -10.79
N PHE A 764 -31.52 -33.09 -11.63
CA PHE A 764 -31.99 -31.73 -11.97
C PHE A 764 -33.42 -31.75 -12.52
N VAL A 765 -33.72 -32.58 -13.53
CA VAL A 765 -35.05 -32.68 -14.11
C VAL A 765 -36.06 -33.10 -13.06
N LYS A 766 -35.75 -34.03 -12.18
CA LYS A 766 -36.60 -34.46 -11.10
C LYS A 766 -36.97 -33.30 -10.17
N GLU A 767 -35.98 -32.55 -9.67
CA GLU A 767 -36.21 -31.41 -8.77
C GLU A 767 -36.90 -30.21 -9.48
N TRP A 768 -36.64 -30.05 -10.79
CA TRP A 768 -37.25 -28.99 -11.60
C TRP A 768 -38.73 -29.26 -11.91
N THR A 769 -39.09 -30.53 -12.21
CA THR A 769 -40.44 -30.90 -12.70
C THR A 769 -41.34 -31.48 -11.60
N ALA A 770 -40.84 -31.67 -10.40
CA ALA A 770 -41.62 -32.19 -9.29
C ALA A 770 -42.72 -31.17 -8.93
N THR A 771 -43.96 -31.52 -9.26
CA THR A 771 -45.18 -30.89 -8.75
C THR A 771 -45.73 -31.78 -7.65
N ASP A 772 -46.19 -31.21 -6.49
CA ASP A 772 -46.82 -31.94 -5.43
C ASP A 772 -48.13 -32.63 -5.86
#